data_e5225120f42372e1092dd684a97c1685
#
_entry.id   e5225120f42372e1092dd684a97c1685
#
_cell.length_a   1.000
_cell.length_b   1.000
_cell.length_c   1.000
_cell.angle_alpha   90.00
_cell.angle_beta   90.00
_cell.angle_gamma   90.00
#
_symmetry.space_group_name_H-M   'P 1'
#
loop_
_entity.id
_entity.type
_entity.pdbx_description
1 polymer ?
#
loop_
_entity_poly.entity_id
_entity_poly.type
_entity_poly.pdbx_seq_one_letter_code
_entity_poly.pdbx_strand_id
1 'polypeptide(L)'
;MKSTLVAICWLGLVIPAARAEPVDYLRQIKPVLQARCYACHGVLKQEAGLRLDTAELARKGGESGLVIRLGEPTTSPLLQRVMSLDEAERMPPEGEPLTPGEIAALRGWIEAGAMAPPGESPERDPRDHWAFQAPIRVPVPRIQPGARDVPVTGKLPGTEAVFVGKNPIDAFLAVTYQQRGLQLQPAAEKRVWLRRVSLDLIGLPPTPDELAAFLTDDSADAINRVVNRLLESPHYGERWGRHWMDIWRYSDWWGLGEDARNSQKHIWHWRDWIVESLNADQGYDQMLREMLAADELYPEDPQRLRAGGYLGRQYFKFNRTSWLDETIEHTAKGMLGLTFNCAKCHDHKYDPFSQADYYRFRALFEPYQLRLDATNGQIDFEKDGIPRPFDCNLEAKTYLHLRGDDRNPDLNQVMEPAFPRFLAIPSPPIKTVSLPAVAIQPGLRLQVVEAYQQQAEQLIVKKHQELAKAKTQLAAGEERDRLEAALTPEERLPRKSDQKPDQKPGEPLVPVEQLKLAVVIAEKGLVWAMAQPDAIRARAAADQARHDPAQGARVAELAKAAARAERIVAAAKADEDLSRAQRDLIQAAMDKKAEAEAKVSTARTALEKGRMAIDEPSESFSSLRGASKALESNLETEDSRLKPFPSTSTGRRTALAHWVTDPGNPLTARVAVNHLWGRHFGRPLVATVFDFGRKGASPTHPELLDWLAVELMGGGPTELPAGKSAEEQPPRRPWRMKHLHRLIVTSNAYRMTSSSAGAAAENLVEDPENRYLWRMNPIRMESQIVRDALLSLAGELDLTMGGPSIPISNEISRRRSLYFVHSNVEHQKFLSMFDDASVLDCYRRSESIIPQQALALENSPLANEMAEKITGRIMAGMTPLDDHEFIQCAFMTVLNVVPSVAEESTVMTAMRDLAAAARLAQRPNPEGDTRVRIVQALLNHHDFVTVR
;
A
#
# COMPACT_ATOMS: atom_id res chain seq x y z
N MET A 1 30.85 61.80 -69.29
CA MET A 1 29.93 62.67 -69.95
C MET A 1 28.50 62.10 -69.83
N LYS A 2 27.60 62.95 -69.46
CA LYS A 2 26.17 62.87 -69.41
C LYS A 2 25.59 62.17 -68.08
N SER A 3 25.30 63.05 -67.12
CA SER A 3 24.45 62.90 -65.97
C SER A 3 23.00 62.65 -66.37
N THR A 4 22.31 61.73 -65.70
CA THR A 4 20.86 61.70 -65.72
C THR A 4 20.39 61.68 -64.28
N LEU A 5 19.77 62.76 -63.80
CA LEU A 5 19.06 62.90 -62.56
C LEU A 5 17.76 62.02 -62.59
N VAL A 6 17.60 61.18 -61.63
CA VAL A 6 16.32 60.54 -61.34
C VAL A 6 15.69 61.11 -60.04
N ALA A 7 14.59 61.83 -60.24
CA ALA A 7 13.79 62.39 -59.15
C ALA A 7 13.01 61.26 -58.50
N ILE A 8 13.28 61.04 -57.18
CA ILE A 8 12.51 60.08 -56.33
C ILE A 8 11.36 60.87 -55.74
N CYS A 9 10.10 60.53 -56.15
CA CYS A 9 8.89 60.89 -55.43
C CYS A 9 8.71 60.11 -54.18
N TRP A 10 8.74 60.75 -53.01
CA TRP A 10 8.32 60.24 -51.80
C TRP A 10 6.80 60.13 -51.75
N LEU A 11 6.21 58.92 -51.95
CA LEU A 11 4.84 58.61 -51.55
C LEU A 11 4.87 58.27 -50.06
N GLY A 12 4.32 59.15 -49.22
CA GLY A 12 4.12 58.85 -47.80
C GLY A 12 3.07 57.71 -47.66
N LEU A 13 3.49 56.49 -47.32
CA LEU A 13 2.62 55.44 -46.85
C LEU A 13 2.13 55.83 -45.46
N VAL A 14 0.89 56.28 -45.35
CA VAL A 14 0.16 56.33 -44.08
C VAL A 14 -0.19 54.91 -43.76
N ILE A 15 0.58 54.27 -42.90
CA ILE A 15 0.21 52.99 -42.26
C ILE A 15 -0.93 53.29 -41.30
N PRO A 16 -2.16 52.77 -41.52
CA PRO A 16 -3.20 52.90 -40.52
C PRO A 16 -2.73 52.25 -39.25
N ALA A 17 -2.72 53.00 -38.13
CA ALA A 17 -2.49 52.46 -36.82
C ALA A 17 -3.46 51.27 -36.63
N ALA A 18 -2.88 50.08 -36.51
CA ALA A 18 -3.66 48.90 -36.18
C ALA A 18 -4.42 49.17 -34.89
N ARG A 19 -5.75 49.30 -34.98
CA ARG A 19 -6.60 49.39 -33.82
C ARG A 19 -6.44 48.08 -33.08
N ALA A 20 -5.84 48.12 -31.90
CA ALA A 20 -5.73 46.95 -31.03
C ALA A 20 -7.14 46.34 -30.87
N GLU A 21 -7.27 45.04 -31.15
CA GLU A 21 -8.51 44.36 -30.90
C GLU A 21 -8.97 44.56 -29.44
N PRO A 22 -10.25 44.80 -29.19
CA PRO A 22 -10.74 45.03 -27.83
C PRO A 22 -10.40 43.79 -26.98
N VAL A 23 -9.78 44.03 -25.84
CA VAL A 23 -9.38 42.94 -24.90
C VAL A 23 -10.64 42.23 -24.42
N ASP A 24 -10.72 40.92 -24.66
CA ASP A 24 -11.81 40.09 -24.18
C ASP A 24 -11.58 39.75 -22.68
N TYR A 25 -12.38 40.35 -21.83
CA TYR A 25 -12.31 40.18 -20.39
C TYR A 25 -12.41 38.71 -19.94
N LEU A 26 -13.40 37.97 -20.48
CA LEU A 26 -13.63 36.57 -20.07
C LEU A 26 -12.55 35.61 -20.55
N ARG A 27 -11.96 35.86 -21.72
CA ARG A 27 -10.95 34.97 -22.32
C ARG A 27 -9.51 35.34 -21.95
N GLN A 28 -9.23 36.62 -21.73
CA GLN A 28 -7.86 37.12 -21.57
C GLN A 28 -7.57 37.65 -20.17
N ILE A 29 -8.52 38.31 -19.49
CA ILE A 29 -8.29 38.96 -18.19
C ILE A 29 -8.69 38.07 -17.03
N LYS A 30 -9.93 37.59 -17.02
CA LYS A 30 -10.45 36.78 -15.90
C LYS A 30 -9.60 35.52 -15.64
N PRO A 31 -9.12 34.77 -16.64
CA PRO A 31 -8.19 33.64 -16.42
C PRO A 31 -6.85 34.06 -15.79
N VAL A 32 -6.29 35.22 -16.19
CA VAL A 32 -5.07 35.74 -15.57
C VAL A 32 -5.28 36.09 -14.11
N LEU A 33 -6.34 36.84 -13.81
CA LEU A 33 -6.68 37.20 -12.41
C LEU A 33 -6.94 35.96 -11.58
N GLN A 34 -7.66 34.97 -12.12
CA GLN A 34 -7.94 33.73 -11.45
C GLN A 34 -6.66 32.92 -11.16
N ALA A 35 -5.78 32.80 -12.13
CA ALA A 35 -4.57 32.00 -12.01
C ALA A 35 -3.47 32.66 -11.14
N ARG A 36 -3.38 34.02 -11.18
CA ARG A 36 -2.27 34.78 -10.61
C ARG A 36 -2.63 35.56 -9.34
N CYS A 37 -3.90 35.96 -9.15
CA CYS A 37 -4.27 36.92 -8.12
C CYS A 37 -5.27 36.41 -7.07
N TYR A 38 -6.23 35.53 -7.43
CA TYR A 38 -7.33 35.14 -6.53
C TYR A 38 -6.86 34.37 -5.28
N ALA A 39 -5.69 33.72 -5.33
CA ALA A 39 -5.14 33.03 -4.17
C ALA A 39 -4.96 33.94 -2.95
N CYS A 40 -4.64 35.22 -3.20
CA CYS A 40 -4.45 36.25 -2.15
C CYS A 40 -5.50 37.34 -2.18
N HIS A 41 -6.13 37.58 -3.33
CA HIS A 41 -7.09 38.65 -3.56
C HIS A 41 -8.44 38.14 -4.09
N GLY A 42 -8.91 36.99 -3.58
CA GLY A 42 -10.18 36.32 -3.92
C GLY A 42 -11.13 36.29 -2.74
N VAL A 43 -12.03 35.31 -2.76
CA VAL A 43 -13.04 35.16 -1.69
C VAL A 43 -12.44 34.60 -0.39
N LEU A 44 -11.42 33.72 -0.46
CA LEU A 44 -10.77 33.12 0.72
C LEU A 44 -9.84 34.06 1.45
N LYS A 45 -9.01 34.78 0.71
CA LYS A 45 -8.07 35.78 1.21
C LYS A 45 -8.33 37.09 0.55
N GLN A 46 -8.28 38.16 1.33
CA GLN A 46 -8.47 39.52 0.91
C GLN A 46 -7.31 40.35 1.46
N GLU A 47 -6.08 40.01 1.04
CA GLU A 47 -4.88 40.72 1.49
C GLU A 47 -5.03 42.23 1.24
N ALA A 48 -4.79 43.05 2.27
CA ALA A 48 -5.04 44.47 2.28
C ALA A 48 -6.49 44.86 1.90
N GLY A 49 -7.47 44.02 2.22
CA GLY A 49 -8.88 44.29 1.91
C GLY A 49 -9.21 44.27 0.42
N LEU A 50 -8.29 43.81 -0.47
CA LEU A 50 -8.45 43.86 -1.91
C LEU A 50 -9.07 42.55 -2.45
N ARG A 51 -10.12 42.68 -3.30
CA ARG A 51 -10.68 41.58 -4.09
C ARG A 51 -10.53 41.88 -5.58
N LEU A 52 -10.08 40.85 -6.34
CA LEU A 52 -9.87 40.92 -7.79
C LEU A 52 -10.72 39.92 -8.58
N ASP A 53 -11.67 39.27 -7.93
CA ASP A 53 -12.50 38.19 -8.49
C ASP A 53 -13.67 38.69 -9.33
N THR A 54 -13.98 40.02 -9.29
CA THR A 54 -14.80 40.70 -10.29
C THR A 54 -14.15 42.03 -10.66
N ALA A 55 -14.44 42.50 -11.86
CA ALA A 55 -14.00 43.82 -12.29
C ALA A 55 -14.54 44.95 -11.42
N GLU A 56 -15.77 44.82 -10.88
CA GLU A 56 -16.37 45.78 -9.96
C GLU A 56 -15.56 45.85 -8.65
N LEU A 57 -15.24 44.71 -8.04
CA LEU A 57 -14.45 44.62 -6.80
C LEU A 57 -13.00 45.11 -7.02
N ALA A 58 -12.40 44.76 -8.18
CA ALA A 58 -11.09 45.25 -8.57
C ALA A 58 -11.03 46.78 -8.67
N ARG A 59 -12.07 47.41 -9.25
CA ARG A 59 -12.21 48.87 -9.34
C ARG A 59 -12.50 49.52 -8.01
N LYS A 60 -13.19 48.81 -7.08
CA LYS A 60 -13.43 49.30 -5.72
C LYS A 60 -12.13 49.49 -4.95
N GLY A 61 -11.11 48.66 -5.20
CA GLY A 61 -9.83 48.72 -4.51
C GLY A 61 -9.86 48.06 -3.12
N GLY A 62 -8.81 48.28 -2.34
CA GLY A 62 -8.62 47.73 -1.00
C GLY A 62 -8.33 48.81 0.05
N GLU A 63 -7.75 48.40 1.18
CA GLU A 63 -7.41 49.33 2.30
C GLU A 63 -6.47 50.48 1.87
N SER A 64 -5.57 50.22 0.90
CA SER A 64 -4.66 51.25 0.38
C SER A 64 -5.29 52.15 -0.68
N GLY A 65 -6.60 52.01 -0.96
CA GLY A 65 -7.33 52.78 -1.94
C GLY A 65 -7.46 52.07 -3.30
N LEU A 66 -7.65 52.86 -4.39
CA LEU A 66 -7.86 52.33 -5.74
C LEU A 66 -6.58 51.70 -6.28
N VAL A 67 -6.69 50.42 -6.72
CA VAL A 67 -5.59 49.69 -7.37
C VAL A 67 -5.64 49.78 -8.90
N ILE A 68 -6.78 50.22 -9.46
CA ILE A 68 -6.99 50.49 -10.90
C ILE A 68 -7.41 51.98 -11.05
N ARG A 69 -6.69 52.70 -11.89
CA ARG A 69 -7.05 54.01 -12.36
C ARG A 69 -7.56 53.89 -13.79
N LEU A 70 -8.85 54.12 -13.99
CA LEU A 70 -9.54 53.88 -15.27
C LEU A 70 -8.90 54.73 -16.38
N GLY A 71 -8.49 54.08 -17.47
CA GLY A 71 -7.85 54.75 -18.60
C GLY A 71 -6.38 55.12 -18.37
N GLU A 72 -5.82 54.88 -17.16
CA GLU A 72 -4.46 55.25 -16.78
C GLU A 72 -3.65 54.01 -16.30
N PRO A 73 -3.26 53.09 -17.21
CA PRO A 73 -2.58 51.87 -16.80
C PRO A 73 -1.22 52.13 -16.13
N THR A 74 -0.45 53.11 -16.57
CA THR A 74 0.89 53.42 -16.04
C THR A 74 0.88 53.91 -14.60
N THR A 75 -0.20 54.54 -14.20
CA THR A 75 -0.38 55.05 -12.82
C THR A 75 -1.18 54.11 -11.93
N SER A 76 -1.70 53.00 -12.50
CA SER A 76 -2.49 52.02 -11.78
C SER A 76 -1.58 51.13 -10.88
N PRO A 77 -1.78 51.14 -9.53
CA PRO A 77 -0.95 50.33 -8.62
C PRO A 77 -0.93 48.82 -8.95
N LEU A 78 -2.05 48.28 -9.44
CA LEU A 78 -2.10 46.89 -9.89
C LEU A 78 -1.01 46.61 -10.96
N LEU A 79 -0.94 47.45 -11.98
CA LEU A 79 0.02 47.24 -13.09
C LEU A 79 1.47 47.55 -12.63
N GLN A 80 1.66 48.54 -11.76
CA GLN A 80 2.96 48.85 -11.17
C GLN A 80 3.52 47.65 -10.40
N ARG A 81 2.68 47.04 -9.53
CA ARG A 81 3.07 45.86 -8.74
C ARG A 81 3.40 44.63 -9.57
N VAL A 82 2.62 44.30 -10.61
CA VAL A 82 2.90 43.13 -11.47
C VAL A 82 4.11 43.33 -12.38
N MET A 83 4.54 44.62 -12.61
CA MET A 83 5.71 44.97 -13.40
C MET A 83 6.95 45.27 -12.56
N SER A 84 6.85 45.30 -11.23
CA SER A 84 7.99 45.61 -10.35
C SER A 84 9.10 44.58 -10.51
N LEU A 85 10.34 45.05 -10.59
CA LEU A 85 11.55 44.25 -10.55
C LEU A 85 12.02 43.96 -9.13
N ASP A 86 11.51 44.71 -8.16
CA ASP A 86 11.76 44.48 -6.74
C ASP A 86 10.89 43.32 -6.25
N GLU A 87 11.52 42.25 -5.83
CA GLU A 87 10.83 41.05 -5.31
C GLU A 87 9.99 41.34 -4.07
N ALA A 88 10.34 42.35 -3.26
CA ALA A 88 9.58 42.75 -2.08
C ALA A 88 8.27 43.48 -2.44
N GLU A 89 8.18 44.07 -3.61
CA GLU A 89 7.02 44.82 -4.07
C GLU A 89 6.23 44.12 -5.19
N ARG A 90 6.85 43.16 -5.89
CA ARG A 90 6.24 42.49 -7.03
C ARG A 90 5.04 41.64 -6.60
N MET A 91 4.00 41.67 -7.47
CA MET A 91 2.85 40.77 -7.38
C MET A 91 2.77 39.84 -8.60
N PRO A 92 2.52 38.54 -8.43
CA PRO A 92 2.49 37.81 -7.16
C PRO A 92 3.85 37.77 -6.47
N PRO A 93 3.89 37.73 -5.12
CA PRO A 93 5.14 37.70 -4.37
C PRO A 93 5.86 36.33 -4.50
N GLU A 94 5.13 35.29 -4.88
CA GLU A 94 5.61 33.92 -5.05
C GLU A 94 5.29 33.40 -6.46
N GLY A 95 6.17 32.55 -6.99
CA GLY A 95 6.05 31.94 -8.32
C GLY A 95 6.59 32.81 -9.44
N GLU A 96 6.35 32.37 -10.68
CA GLU A 96 6.83 33.04 -11.89
C GLU A 96 6.15 34.41 -12.07
N PRO A 97 6.88 35.47 -12.48
CA PRO A 97 6.30 36.75 -12.84
C PRO A 97 5.26 36.59 -13.95
N LEU A 98 4.35 37.60 -14.07
CA LEU A 98 3.45 37.63 -15.21
C LEU A 98 4.23 37.73 -16.52
N THR A 99 3.76 37.01 -17.53
CA THR A 99 4.34 37.09 -18.87
C THR A 99 4.10 38.45 -19.54
N PRO A 100 4.92 38.89 -20.49
CA PRO A 100 4.69 40.12 -21.24
C PRO A 100 3.28 40.19 -21.87
N GLY A 101 2.75 39.02 -22.30
CA GLY A 101 1.40 38.90 -22.86
C GLY A 101 0.30 39.18 -21.84
N GLU A 102 0.43 38.58 -20.61
CA GLU A 102 -0.51 38.81 -19.49
C GLU A 102 -0.49 40.28 -19.05
N ILE A 103 0.71 40.88 -18.97
CA ILE A 103 0.86 42.32 -18.64
C ILE A 103 0.25 43.20 -19.71
N ALA A 104 0.46 42.91 -21.01
CA ALA A 104 -0.15 43.66 -22.10
C ALA A 104 -1.68 43.56 -22.10
N ALA A 105 -2.25 42.38 -21.82
CA ALA A 105 -3.68 42.20 -21.68
C ALA A 105 -4.26 43.04 -20.53
N LEU A 106 -3.63 42.96 -19.32
CA LEU A 106 -4.07 43.80 -18.17
C LEU A 106 -3.98 45.30 -18.48
N ARG A 107 -2.91 45.77 -19.17
CA ARG A 107 -2.74 47.14 -19.61
C ARG A 107 -3.89 47.57 -20.51
N GLY A 108 -4.16 46.79 -21.58
CA GLY A 108 -5.25 47.10 -22.52
C GLY A 108 -6.62 47.09 -21.86
N TRP A 109 -6.85 46.19 -20.90
CA TRP A 109 -8.09 46.16 -20.11
C TRP A 109 -8.28 47.43 -19.27
N ILE A 110 -7.24 47.89 -18.58
CA ILE A 110 -7.28 49.12 -17.77
C ILE A 110 -7.48 50.34 -18.69
N GLU A 111 -6.79 50.44 -19.84
CA GLU A 111 -6.96 51.47 -20.84
C GLU A 111 -8.42 51.53 -21.34
N ALA A 112 -9.06 50.37 -21.55
CA ALA A 112 -10.45 50.25 -21.97
C ALA A 112 -11.47 50.50 -20.84
N GLY A 113 -11.03 50.97 -19.65
CA GLY A 113 -11.89 51.32 -18.53
C GLY A 113 -12.19 50.18 -17.57
N ALA A 114 -11.42 49.09 -17.63
CA ALA A 114 -11.50 47.95 -16.72
C ALA A 114 -12.94 47.38 -16.59
N MET A 115 -13.63 47.23 -17.69
CA MET A 115 -15.04 46.77 -17.74
C MET A 115 -15.12 45.24 -17.78
N ALA A 116 -16.23 44.70 -17.29
CA ALA A 116 -16.62 43.30 -17.43
C ALA A 116 -18.01 43.23 -18.11
N PRO A 117 -18.38 42.07 -18.71
CA PRO A 117 -19.72 41.83 -19.18
C PRO A 117 -20.78 41.99 -18.08
N PRO A 118 -22.00 42.41 -18.43
CA PRO A 118 -23.09 42.48 -17.47
C PRO A 118 -23.37 41.11 -16.82
N GLY A 119 -23.68 41.12 -15.53
CA GLY A 119 -24.01 39.89 -14.80
C GLY A 119 -22.81 39.12 -14.27
N GLU A 120 -21.61 39.74 -14.23
CA GLU A 120 -20.48 39.13 -13.56
C GLU A 120 -20.79 38.95 -12.06
N SER A 121 -20.65 37.72 -11.57
CA SER A 121 -20.83 37.39 -10.17
C SER A 121 -19.47 37.16 -9.48
N PRO A 122 -19.34 37.53 -8.20
CA PRO A 122 -18.17 37.18 -7.41
C PRO A 122 -17.91 35.68 -7.37
N GLU A 123 -16.65 35.30 -7.11
CA GLU A 123 -16.30 33.92 -6.88
C GLU A 123 -17.13 33.36 -5.73
N ARG A 124 -17.69 32.14 -5.93
CA ARG A 124 -18.42 31.46 -4.88
C ARG A 124 -17.48 31.10 -3.73
N ASP A 125 -18.02 30.97 -2.52
CA ASP A 125 -17.22 30.51 -1.37
C ASP A 125 -16.57 29.17 -1.74
N PRO A 126 -15.25 29.04 -1.62
CA PRO A 126 -14.54 27.79 -1.91
C PRO A 126 -15.04 26.60 -1.10
N ARG A 127 -15.70 26.84 0.03
CA ARG A 127 -16.37 25.81 0.85
C ARG A 127 -17.63 25.25 0.17
N ASP A 128 -18.21 25.99 -0.79
CA ASP A 128 -19.35 25.50 -1.59
C ASP A 128 -18.94 24.54 -2.73
N HIS A 129 -17.64 24.23 -2.82
CA HIS A 129 -17.15 23.27 -3.82
C HIS A 129 -17.84 21.92 -3.65
N TRP A 130 -18.21 21.30 -4.79
CA TRP A 130 -18.98 20.04 -4.80
C TRP A 130 -18.39 18.94 -3.90
N ALA A 131 -17.07 18.83 -3.87
CA ALA A 131 -16.37 17.81 -3.09
C ALA A 131 -16.43 18.04 -1.57
N PHE A 132 -16.68 19.27 -1.12
CA PHE A 132 -16.76 19.64 0.29
C PHE A 132 -18.20 19.60 0.85
N GLN A 133 -19.17 19.29 -0.01
CA GLN A 133 -20.58 19.10 0.37
C GLN A 133 -20.86 17.61 0.58
N ALA A 134 -21.65 17.27 1.58
CA ALA A 134 -22.00 15.87 1.84
C ALA A 134 -22.64 15.22 0.60
N PRO A 135 -22.31 13.95 0.28
CA PRO A 135 -22.94 13.25 -0.84
C PRO A 135 -24.44 13.06 -0.59
N ILE A 136 -25.23 13.24 -1.63
CA ILE A 136 -26.68 13.13 -1.55
C ILE A 136 -27.18 11.85 -2.23
N ARG A 137 -28.29 11.28 -1.70
CA ARG A 137 -28.97 10.15 -2.35
C ARG A 137 -29.75 10.67 -3.55
N VAL A 138 -29.13 10.66 -4.72
CA VAL A 138 -29.81 11.03 -5.97
C VAL A 138 -30.79 9.91 -6.35
N PRO A 139 -32.04 10.22 -6.70
CA PRO A 139 -32.97 9.22 -7.21
C PRO A 139 -32.43 8.57 -8.49
N VAL A 140 -32.57 7.23 -8.60
CA VAL A 140 -32.17 6.55 -9.85
C VAL A 140 -33.05 7.05 -11.01
N PRO A 141 -32.43 7.52 -12.10
CA PRO A 141 -33.20 8.03 -13.24
C PRO A 141 -34.16 6.99 -13.80
N ARG A 142 -35.43 7.38 -14.04
CA ARG A 142 -36.43 6.53 -14.71
C ARG A 142 -36.29 6.73 -16.22
N ILE A 143 -35.80 5.72 -16.91
CA ILE A 143 -35.78 5.71 -18.38
C ILE A 143 -37.17 5.28 -18.85
N GLN A 144 -37.91 6.19 -19.48
CA GLN A 144 -39.26 5.87 -19.99
C GLN A 144 -39.14 4.89 -21.18
N PRO A 145 -39.95 3.81 -21.20
CA PRO A 145 -40.08 2.96 -22.38
C PRO A 145 -40.63 3.80 -23.56
N GLY A 146 -39.84 3.96 -24.63
CA GLY A 146 -40.23 4.75 -25.79
C GLY A 146 -39.51 6.09 -25.96
N ALA A 147 -38.76 6.62 -25.00
CA ALA A 147 -37.72 7.61 -25.25
C ALA A 147 -36.60 6.88 -25.97
N ARG A 148 -36.51 7.02 -27.29
CA ARG A 148 -35.62 6.41 -28.27
C ARG A 148 -34.60 5.46 -27.60
N ASP A 149 -34.82 4.12 -27.80
CA ASP A 149 -33.85 3.12 -27.40
C ASP A 149 -32.47 3.67 -27.72
N VAL A 150 -31.55 3.68 -26.74
CA VAL A 150 -30.17 4.10 -27.05
C VAL A 150 -29.70 3.15 -28.14
N PRO A 151 -29.42 3.65 -29.37
CA PRO A 151 -29.18 2.76 -30.49
C PRO A 151 -27.91 1.92 -30.23
N VAL A 152 -28.03 0.61 -30.31
CA VAL A 152 -26.90 -0.31 -30.28
C VAL A 152 -26.42 -0.53 -31.70
N THR A 153 -25.20 -0.14 -32.03
CA THR A 153 -24.61 -0.39 -33.33
C THR A 153 -24.17 -1.85 -33.44
N GLY A 154 -24.63 -2.52 -34.50
CA GLY A 154 -24.23 -3.87 -34.86
C GLY A 154 -24.95 -4.95 -34.05
N LYS A 155 -26.09 -5.48 -34.57
CA LYS A 155 -26.68 -6.72 -34.09
C LYS A 155 -25.76 -7.89 -34.49
N LEU A 156 -25.04 -8.47 -33.54
CA LEU A 156 -24.54 -9.82 -33.68
C LEU A 156 -25.73 -10.80 -33.57
N PRO A 157 -25.78 -11.87 -34.37
CA PRO A 157 -26.84 -12.87 -34.26
C PRO A 157 -26.86 -13.47 -32.86
N GLY A 158 -27.98 -13.36 -32.13
CA GLY A 158 -28.13 -13.94 -30.78
C GLY A 158 -28.00 -12.94 -29.62
N THR A 159 -27.78 -11.64 -29.84
CA THR A 159 -27.74 -10.65 -28.79
C THR A 159 -29.11 -9.99 -28.58
N GLU A 160 -29.69 -10.13 -27.39
CA GLU A 160 -30.88 -9.38 -26.97
C GLU A 160 -30.56 -7.87 -26.87
N ALA A 161 -31.59 -7.05 -27.04
CA ALA A 161 -31.48 -5.59 -26.88
C ALA A 161 -30.93 -5.18 -25.54
N VAL A 162 -29.79 -4.53 -25.55
CA VAL A 162 -28.95 -4.21 -24.37
C VAL A 162 -29.53 -3.11 -23.51
N PHE A 163 -30.81 -2.90 -23.43
CA PHE A 163 -31.27 -1.94 -22.42
C PHE A 163 -32.74 -2.10 -22.00
N VAL A 164 -32.94 -2.49 -20.75
CA VAL A 164 -33.84 -1.81 -19.79
C VAL A 164 -33.44 -2.20 -18.37
N GLY A 165 -32.84 -1.32 -17.69
CA GLY A 165 -32.47 -1.02 -16.37
C GLY A 165 -32.96 -1.84 -15.19
N LYS A 166 -32.24 -2.96 -14.87
CA LYS A 166 -32.27 -3.49 -13.50
C LYS A 166 -31.08 -2.96 -12.67
N ASN A 167 -30.04 -2.43 -13.31
CA ASN A 167 -28.83 -1.93 -12.63
C ASN A 167 -28.86 -0.40 -12.56
N PRO A 168 -28.82 0.20 -11.37
CA PRO A 168 -28.82 1.64 -11.19
C PRO A 168 -27.71 2.38 -11.94
N ILE A 169 -26.52 1.77 -12.04
CA ILE A 169 -25.37 2.36 -12.75
C ILE A 169 -25.74 2.65 -14.20
N ASP A 170 -26.37 1.69 -14.86
CA ASP A 170 -26.77 1.82 -16.27
C ASP A 170 -27.81 2.95 -16.47
N ALA A 171 -28.68 3.17 -15.49
CA ALA A 171 -29.66 4.24 -15.53
C ALA A 171 -29.02 5.63 -15.49
N PHE A 172 -28.01 5.82 -14.62
CA PHE A 172 -27.25 7.09 -14.57
C PHE A 172 -26.44 7.31 -15.85
N LEU A 173 -25.78 6.29 -16.37
CA LEU A 173 -25.00 6.38 -17.60
C LEU A 173 -25.87 6.69 -18.81
N ALA A 174 -27.10 6.12 -18.88
CA ALA A 174 -28.02 6.33 -19.97
C ALA A 174 -28.45 7.81 -20.14
N VAL A 175 -28.57 8.55 -19.04
CA VAL A 175 -28.80 10.00 -19.08
C VAL A 175 -27.71 10.71 -19.88
N THR A 176 -26.46 10.36 -19.60
CA THR A 176 -25.30 10.94 -20.29
C THR A 176 -25.26 10.53 -21.76
N TYR A 177 -25.57 9.28 -22.09
CA TYR A 177 -25.63 8.81 -23.49
C TYR A 177 -26.70 9.58 -24.29
N GLN A 178 -27.88 9.76 -23.71
CA GLN A 178 -28.95 10.53 -24.34
C GLN A 178 -28.59 12.00 -24.57
N GLN A 179 -28.01 12.65 -23.55
CA GLN A 179 -27.58 14.04 -23.62
C GLN A 179 -26.51 14.31 -24.68
N ARG A 180 -25.64 13.33 -24.92
CA ARG A 180 -24.49 13.44 -25.83
C ARG A 180 -24.70 12.73 -27.17
N GLY A 181 -25.83 12.07 -27.37
CA GLY A 181 -26.12 11.32 -28.59
C GLY A 181 -25.20 10.08 -28.79
N LEU A 182 -24.64 9.55 -27.71
CA LEU A 182 -23.72 8.40 -27.76
C LEU A 182 -24.52 7.10 -27.99
N GLN A 183 -23.96 6.22 -28.84
CA GLN A 183 -24.53 4.91 -29.16
C GLN A 183 -23.68 3.83 -28.50
N LEU A 184 -24.33 2.87 -27.82
CA LEU A 184 -23.63 1.84 -27.06
C LEU A 184 -23.08 0.75 -27.99
N GLN A 185 -21.94 0.20 -27.61
CA GLN A 185 -21.43 -1.03 -28.19
C GLN A 185 -22.19 -2.26 -27.66
N PRO A 186 -22.24 -3.36 -28.43
CA PRO A 186 -22.90 -4.59 -28.00
C PRO A 186 -22.19 -5.23 -26.80
N ALA A 187 -22.86 -6.18 -26.15
CA ALA A 187 -22.24 -6.98 -25.10
C ALA A 187 -21.05 -7.77 -25.64
N ALA A 188 -20.03 -7.91 -24.83
CA ALA A 188 -18.91 -8.79 -25.12
C ALA A 188 -19.36 -10.26 -25.14
N GLU A 189 -18.65 -11.09 -25.87
CA GLU A 189 -18.87 -12.54 -25.84
C GLU A 189 -18.68 -13.11 -24.43
N LYS A 190 -19.45 -14.15 -24.08
CA LYS A 190 -19.40 -14.80 -22.76
C LYS A 190 -17.96 -15.09 -22.29
N ARG A 191 -17.10 -15.62 -23.19
CA ARG A 191 -15.70 -15.96 -22.88
C ARG A 191 -14.83 -14.73 -22.57
N VAL A 192 -15.02 -13.63 -23.32
CA VAL A 192 -14.28 -12.37 -23.11
C VAL A 192 -14.68 -11.75 -21.77
N TRP A 193 -15.99 -11.73 -21.48
CA TRP A 193 -16.49 -11.25 -20.19
C TRP A 193 -15.99 -12.10 -19.03
N LEU A 194 -16.00 -13.43 -19.15
CA LEU A 194 -15.51 -14.31 -18.07
C LEU A 194 -14.03 -14.07 -17.78
N ARG A 195 -13.18 -13.95 -18.83
CA ARG A 195 -11.76 -13.60 -18.66
C ARG A 195 -11.61 -12.25 -17.96
N ARG A 196 -12.34 -11.22 -18.40
CA ARG A 196 -12.33 -9.89 -17.81
C ARG A 196 -12.65 -9.94 -16.32
N VAL A 197 -13.80 -10.50 -15.96
CA VAL A 197 -14.26 -10.50 -14.57
C VAL A 197 -13.38 -11.38 -13.66
N SER A 198 -12.78 -12.45 -14.17
CA SER A 198 -11.84 -13.29 -13.41
C SER A 198 -10.54 -12.55 -13.12
N LEU A 199 -9.92 -11.95 -14.14
CA LEU A 199 -8.70 -11.14 -13.96
C LEU A 199 -8.93 -9.91 -13.09
N ASP A 200 -10.09 -9.30 -13.17
CA ASP A 200 -10.47 -8.12 -12.39
C ASP A 200 -10.71 -8.47 -10.92
N LEU A 201 -11.53 -9.49 -10.62
CA LEU A 201 -11.92 -9.81 -9.24
C LEU A 201 -10.90 -10.66 -8.49
N ILE A 202 -10.20 -11.58 -9.14
CA ILE A 202 -9.26 -12.51 -8.47
C ILE A 202 -7.83 -12.45 -9.04
N GLY A 203 -7.61 -11.72 -10.13
CA GLY A 203 -6.28 -11.58 -10.74
C GLY A 203 -5.73 -12.85 -11.40
N LEU A 204 -6.58 -13.80 -11.73
CA LEU A 204 -6.22 -15.06 -12.37
C LEU A 204 -7.14 -15.30 -13.58
N PRO A 205 -6.63 -15.89 -14.68
CA PRO A 205 -7.47 -16.28 -15.79
C PRO A 205 -8.42 -17.41 -15.38
N PRO A 206 -9.59 -17.55 -16.00
CA PRO A 206 -10.49 -18.67 -15.75
C PRO A 206 -9.84 -19.99 -16.18
N THR A 207 -10.14 -21.07 -15.48
CA THR A 207 -9.72 -22.42 -15.87
C THR A 207 -10.54 -22.89 -17.08
N PRO A 208 -10.05 -23.88 -17.84
CA PRO A 208 -10.82 -24.47 -18.95
C PRO A 208 -12.19 -25.03 -18.50
N ASP A 209 -12.28 -25.63 -17.32
CA ASP A 209 -13.53 -26.16 -16.76
C ASP A 209 -14.53 -25.05 -16.40
N GLU A 210 -14.06 -23.96 -15.80
CA GLU A 210 -14.87 -22.78 -15.51
C GLU A 210 -15.41 -22.13 -16.79
N LEU A 211 -14.57 -22.07 -17.82
CA LEU A 211 -14.96 -21.55 -19.13
C LEU A 211 -16.03 -22.44 -19.77
N ALA A 212 -15.81 -23.76 -19.84
CA ALA A 212 -16.76 -24.72 -20.41
C ALA A 212 -18.11 -24.68 -19.67
N ALA A 213 -18.08 -24.69 -18.33
CA ALA A 213 -19.27 -24.62 -17.50
C ALA A 213 -20.08 -23.32 -17.72
N PHE A 214 -19.39 -22.19 -17.85
CA PHE A 214 -20.09 -20.91 -18.10
C PHE A 214 -20.63 -20.77 -19.53
N LEU A 215 -19.92 -21.30 -20.54
CA LEU A 215 -20.38 -21.26 -21.94
C LEU A 215 -21.65 -22.09 -22.16
N THR A 216 -21.80 -23.18 -21.44
CA THR A 216 -22.98 -24.07 -21.50
C THR A 216 -24.13 -23.64 -20.59
N ASP A 217 -23.93 -22.69 -19.73
CA ASP A 217 -24.94 -22.17 -18.80
C ASP A 217 -25.75 -21.03 -19.45
N ASP A 218 -26.94 -21.33 -19.93
CA ASP A 218 -27.86 -20.35 -20.54
C ASP A 218 -28.93 -19.82 -19.56
N SER A 219 -28.78 -20.12 -18.27
CA SER A 219 -29.73 -19.60 -17.27
C SER A 219 -29.57 -18.09 -17.07
N ALA A 220 -30.68 -17.42 -16.74
CA ALA A 220 -30.71 -15.98 -16.49
C ALA A 220 -29.79 -15.54 -15.31
N ASP A 221 -29.41 -16.47 -14.44
CA ASP A 221 -28.58 -16.21 -13.24
C ASP A 221 -27.10 -16.59 -13.43
N ALA A 222 -26.70 -17.06 -14.62
CA ALA A 222 -25.33 -17.53 -14.89
C ALA A 222 -24.26 -16.49 -14.49
N ILE A 223 -24.45 -15.22 -14.85
CA ILE A 223 -23.57 -14.10 -14.53
C ILE A 223 -23.43 -13.91 -13.00
N ASN A 224 -24.56 -13.90 -12.27
CA ASN A 224 -24.53 -13.70 -10.83
C ASN A 224 -23.84 -14.87 -10.10
N ARG A 225 -24.00 -16.10 -10.58
CA ARG A 225 -23.28 -17.25 -10.00
C ARG A 225 -21.77 -17.12 -10.18
N VAL A 226 -21.30 -16.74 -11.36
CA VAL A 226 -19.87 -16.49 -11.60
C VAL A 226 -19.36 -15.38 -10.68
N VAL A 227 -20.05 -14.24 -10.63
CA VAL A 227 -19.64 -13.08 -9.80
C VAL A 227 -19.62 -13.46 -8.31
N ASN A 228 -20.63 -14.18 -7.81
CA ASN A 228 -20.66 -14.62 -6.42
C ASN A 228 -19.49 -15.52 -6.10
N ARG A 229 -19.22 -16.54 -6.94
CA ARG A 229 -18.08 -17.45 -6.78
C ARG A 229 -16.75 -16.70 -6.73
N LEU A 230 -16.54 -15.74 -7.62
CA LEU A 230 -15.31 -14.95 -7.65
C LEU A 230 -15.16 -14.04 -6.41
N LEU A 231 -16.24 -13.41 -5.95
CA LEU A 231 -16.25 -12.58 -4.73
C LEU A 231 -16.07 -13.40 -3.44
N GLU A 232 -16.47 -14.66 -3.44
CA GLU A 232 -16.26 -15.60 -2.33
C GLU A 232 -14.87 -16.25 -2.35
N SER A 233 -14.17 -16.19 -3.47
CA SER A 233 -12.80 -16.71 -3.60
C SER A 233 -11.83 -16.00 -2.65
N PRO A 234 -10.91 -16.71 -1.97
CA PRO A 234 -9.88 -16.10 -1.14
C PRO A 234 -8.91 -15.22 -1.96
N HIS A 235 -8.82 -15.44 -3.27
CA HIS A 235 -7.98 -14.68 -4.19
C HIS A 235 -8.54 -13.28 -4.49
N TYR A 236 -9.81 -13.01 -4.15
CA TYR A 236 -10.38 -11.68 -4.19
C TYR A 236 -9.60 -10.71 -3.29
N GLY A 237 -9.33 -11.12 -2.04
CA GLY A 237 -8.56 -10.30 -1.11
C GLY A 237 -7.12 -10.06 -1.57
N GLU A 238 -6.46 -11.04 -2.20
CA GLU A 238 -5.12 -10.85 -2.77
C GLU A 238 -5.12 -9.85 -3.93
N ARG A 239 -6.10 -9.94 -4.84
CA ARG A 239 -6.24 -9.03 -5.97
C ARG A 239 -6.56 -7.60 -5.53
N TRP A 240 -7.64 -7.43 -4.78
CA TRP A 240 -8.09 -6.11 -4.32
C TRP A 240 -7.24 -5.56 -3.19
N GLY A 241 -6.62 -6.43 -2.40
CA GLY A 241 -5.59 -6.06 -1.45
C GLY A 241 -4.41 -5.35 -2.11
N ARG A 242 -3.93 -5.84 -3.28
CA ARG A 242 -2.86 -5.14 -4.01
C ARG A 242 -3.28 -3.72 -4.41
N HIS A 243 -4.51 -3.53 -4.88
CA HIS A 243 -5.01 -2.21 -5.24
C HIS A 243 -5.06 -1.26 -4.03
N TRP A 244 -5.56 -1.71 -2.89
CA TRP A 244 -5.60 -0.91 -1.67
C TRP A 244 -4.21 -0.66 -1.08
N MET A 245 -3.30 -1.62 -1.20
CA MET A 245 -1.90 -1.44 -0.81
C MET A 245 -1.22 -0.33 -1.62
N ASP A 246 -1.51 -0.20 -2.90
CA ASP A 246 -1.02 0.93 -3.70
C ASP A 246 -1.53 2.25 -3.14
N ILE A 247 -2.83 2.36 -2.86
CA ILE A 247 -3.48 3.58 -2.35
C ILE A 247 -2.96 3.94 -0.96
N TRP A 248 -2.77 2.95 -0.09
CA TRP A 248 -2.29 3.13 1.28
C TRP A 248 -0.77 3.08 1.39
N ARG A 249 -0.05 2.95 0.28
CA ARG A 249 1.41 2.95 0.17
C ARG A 249 2.07 1.87 1.02
N TYR A 250 1.62 0.63 0.87
CA TYR A 250 2.32 -0.51 1.44
C TYR A 250 3.74 -0.62 0.87
N SER A 251 4.70 -0.83 1.74
CA SER A 251 6.09 -1.06 1.36
C SER A 251 6.79 -1.91 2.41
N ASP A 252 7.54 -2.90 1.95
CA ASP A 252 8.52 -3.63 2.76
C ASP A 252 9.86 -2.87 2.85
N TRP A 253 9.87 -1.60 2.53
CA TRP A 253 11.06 -0.81 2.32
C TRP A 253 11.85 -0.56 3.60
N TRP A 254 13.13 -0.94 3.59
CA TRP A 254 14.10 -0.80 4.67
C TRP A 254 14.92 0.50 4.59
N GLY A 255 14.81 1.28 3.50
CA GLY A 255 15.52 2.52 3.28
C GLY A 255 16.81 2.42 2.49
N LEU A 256 17.60 3.51 2.50
CA LEU A 256 18.92 3.58 1.90
C LEU A 256 19.97 2.94 2.82
N GLY A 257 20.02 1.59 2.86
CA GLY A 257 20.91 0.85 3.76
C GLY A 257 20.31 0.67 5.17
N GLU A 258 20.97 -0.16 5.97
CA GLU A 258 20.45 -0.61 7.26
C GLU A 258 20.20 0.50 8.29
N ASP A 259 20.82 1.67 8.13
CA ASP A 259 20.87 2.71 9.15
C ASP A 259 20.02 3.95 8.87
N ALA A 260 19.60 4.22 7.63
CA ALA A 260 19.07 5.55 7.28
C ALA A 260 17.54 5.64 7.17
N ARG A 261 16.84 4.60 6.77
CA ARG A 261 15.39 4.56 6.59
C ARG A 261 14.87 3.17 6.86
N ASN A 262 14.32 2.93 8.01
CA ASN A 262 13.73 1.64 8.34
C ASN A 262 12.21 1.77 8.35
N SER A 263 11.50 1.24 7.34
CA SER A 263 10.15 0.79 7.62
C SER A 263 10.21 -0.21 8.77
N GLN A 264 9.12 -0.41 9.48
CA GLN A 264 9.17 -1.40 10.55
C GLN A 264 9.36 -2.79 9.98
N LYS A 265 10.17 -3.60 10.67
CA LYS A 265 10.29 -5.02 10.41
C LYS A 265 8.90 -5.65 10.43
N HIS A 266 8.72 -6.71 9.67
CA HIS A 266 7.50 -7.53 9.68
C HIS A 266 6.22 -6.80 9.25
N ILE A 267 6.32 -5.75 8.43
CA ILE A 267 5.16 -5.01 7.91
C ILE A 267 4.19 -5.89 7.10
N TRP A 268 4.64 -7.07 6.66
CA TRP A 268 3.81 -8.06 5.97
C TRP A 268 2.59 -8.51 6.78
N HIS A 269 2.58 -8.40 8.10
CA HIS A 269 1.39 -8.62 8.92
C HIS A 269 0.24 -7.69 8.55
N TRP A 270 0.54 -6.45 8.17
CA TRP A 270 -0.47 -5.51 7.69
C TRP A 270 -0.98 -5.89 6.30
N ARG A 271 -0.11 -6.35 5.37
CA ARG A 271 -0.53 -6.90 4.08
C ARG A 271 -1.53 -8.04 4.26
N ASP A 272 -1.20 -9.00 5.11
CA ASP A 272 -2.04 -10.17 5.36
C ASP A 272 -3.39 -9.76 5.99
N TRP A 273 -3.35 -8.80 6.93
CA TRP A 273 -4.58 -8.23 7.51
C TRP A 273 -5.46 -7.56 6.44
N ILE A 274 -4.89 -6.82 5.48
CA ILE A 274 -5.64 -6.22 4.36
C ILE A 274 -6.35 -7.31 3.55
N VAL A 275 -5.63 -8.36 3.15
CA VAL A 275 -6.17 -9.48 2.36
C VAL A 275 -7.31 -10.19 3.11
N GLU A 276 -7.10 -10.51 4.37
CA GLU A 276 -8.09 -11.17 5.23
C GLU A 276 -9.33 -10.30 5.45
N SER A 277 -9.16 -9.01 5.71
CA SER A 277 -10.27 -8.06 5.92
C SER A 277 -11.15 -7.93 4.67
N LEU A 278 -10.54 -7.87 3.49
CA LEU A 278 -11.26 -7.82 2.22
C LEU A 278 -12.01 -9.15 1.94
N ASN A 279 -11.39 -10.28 2.21
CA ASN A 279 -12.04 -11.59 2.07
C ASN A 279 -13.24 -11.74 3.00
N ALA A 280 -13.13 -11.23 4.23
CA ALA A 280 -14.22 -11.18 5.20
C ALA A 280 -15.27 -10.10 4.87
N ASP A 281 -15.07 -9.34 3.80
CA ASP A 281 -15.91 -8.17 3.45
C ASP A 281 -16.10 -7.22 4.64
N GLN A 282 -14.99 -6.93 5.37
CA GLN A 282 -14.99 -5.97 6.47
C GLN A 282 -15.38 -4.59 5.94
N GLY A 283 -16.15 -3.82 6.71
CA GLY A 283 -16.53 -2.46 6.31
C GLY A 283 -15.30 -1.58 6.10
N TYR A 284 -15.28 -0.83 5.00
CA TYR A 284 -14.17 0.07 4.68
C TYR A 284 -13.92 1.10 5.81
N ASP A 285 -14.98 1.63 6.41
CA ASP A 285 -14.92 2.49 7.60
C ASP A 285 -14.19 1.82 8.77
N GLN A 286 -14.50 0.55 9.02
CA GLN A 286 -13.86 -0.23 10.07
C GLN A 286 -12.39 -0.49 9.77
N MET A 287 -12.05 -0.77 8.50
CA MET A 287 -10.64 -0.90 8.08
C MET A 287 -9.87 0.39 8.32
N LEU A 288 -10.42 1.56 7.98
CA LEU A 288 -9.79 2.86 8.24
C LEU A 288 -9.61 3.13 9.74
N ARG A 289 -10.64 2.82 10.56
CA ARG A 289 -10.55 2.97 12.03
C ARG A 289 -9.44 2.11 12.62
N GLU A 290 -9.33 0.86 12.20
CA GLU A 290 -8.29 -0.05 12.67
C GLU A 290 -6.89 0.39 12.22
N MET A 291 -6.73 0.86 10.99
CA MET A 291 -5.45 1.37 10.50
C MET A 291 -4.96 2.61 11.28
N LEU A 292 -5.87 3.48 11.69
CA LEU A 292 -5.53 4.73 12.39
C LEU A 292 -5.39 4.56 13.91
N ALA A 293 -6.20 3.67 14.51
CA ALA A 293 -6.36 3.64 15.97
C ALA A 293 -6.68 2.27 16.56
N ALA A 294 -6.25 1.14 15.96
CA ALA A 294 -6.54 -0.19 16.52
C ALA A 294 -6.02 -0.35 17.94
N ASP A 295 -4.88 0.24 18.26
CA ASP A 295 -4.27 0.17 19.58
C ASP A 295 -5.03 0.95 20.67
N GLU A 296 -5.86 1.91 20.28
CA GLU A 296 -6.77 2.64 21.17
C GLU A 296 -8.15 1.98 21.25
N LEU A 297 -8.66 1.46 20.11
CA LEU A 297 -10.01 0.89 19.98
C LEU A 297 -10.09 -0.59 20.37
N TYR A 298 -9.04 -1.35 20.07
CA TYR A 298 -8.98 -2.81 20.23
C TYR A 298 -7.65 -3.27 20.82
N PRO A 299 -7.20 -2.71 21.95
CA PRO A 299 -5.86 -2.92 22.50
C PRO A 299 -5.54 -4.38 22.89
N GLU A 300 -6.58 -5.21 23.06
CA GLU A 300 -6.47 -6.61 23.44
C GLU A 300 -6.47 -7.59 22.25
N ASP A 301 -6.84 -7.14 21.05
CA ASP A 301 -7.01 -7.98 19.87
C ASP A 301 -5.78 -7.95 18.95
N PRO A 302 -4.89 -8.97 19.01
CA PRO A 302 -3.68 -9.01 18.19
C PRO A 302 -3.97 -9.03 16.69
N GLN A 303 -5.14 -9.56 16.28
CA GLN A 303 -5.49 -9.63 14.85
C GLN A 303 -5.78 -8.25 14.30
N ARG A 304 -6.54 -7.43 15.02
CA ARG A 304 -6.84 -6.06 14.63
C ARG A 304 -5.62 -5.13 14.79
N LEU A 305 -4.75 -5.39 15.76
CA LEU A 305 -3.52 -4.60 15.96
C LEU A 305 -2.58 -4.63 14.74
N ARG A 306 -2.65 -5.67 13.89
CA ARG A 306 -1.89 -5.75 12.62
C ARG A 306 -2.21 -4.59 11.67
N ALA A 307 -3.43 -4.03 11.73
CA ALA A 307 -3.84 -2.88 10.96
C ALA A 307 -2.95 -1.64 11.20
N GLY A 308 -2.41 -1.52 12.41
CA GLY A 308 -1.49 -0.43 12.80
C GLY A 308 -0.19 -0.38 12.00
N GLY A 309 0.13 -1.41 11.22
CA GLY A 309 1.20 -1.38 10.24
C GLY A 309 1.08 -0.22 9.25
N TYR A 310 -0.15 0.30 9.00
CA TYR A 310 -0.37 1.53 8.24
C TYR A 310 0.47 2.70 8.74
N LEU A 311 0.52 2.93 10.06
CA LEU A 311 1.31 3.99 10.66
C LEU A 311 2.80 3.61 10.81
N GLY A 312 3.12 2.32 10.64
CA GLY A 312 4.49 1.80 10.65
C GLY A 312 5.18 1.83 9.29
N ARG A 313 4.45 2.07 8.20
CA ARG A 313 5.03 2.19 6.87
C ARG A 313 5.88 3.45 6.77
N GLN A 314 6.96 3.40 5.99
CA GLN A 314 7.82 4.56 5.71
C GLN A 314 8.34 5.27 6.98
N TYR A 315 8.63 4.50 8.02
CA TYR A 315 9.25 5.00 9.23
C TYR A 315 10.65 5.55 8.95
N PHE A 316 10.91 6.80 9.37
CA PHE A 316 12.22 7.44 9.26
C PHE A 316 12.88 7.49 10.63
N LYS A 317 13.87 6.64 10.86
CA LYS A 317 14.56 6.50 12.15
C LYS A 317 15.19 7.80 12.67
N PHE A 318 15.65 8.68 11.78
CA PHE A 318 16.38 9.90 12.17
C PHE A 318 15.65 11.19 11.84
N ASN A 319 14.45 11.12 11.29
CA ASN A 319 13.69 12.30 10.89
C ASN A 319 12.20 12.12 11.16
N ARG A 320 11.82 12.40 12.41
CA ARG A 320 10.42 12.38 12.84
C ARG A 320 9.53 13.32 12.03
N THR A 321 10.04 14.51 11.68
CA THR A 321 9.28 15.48 10.89
C THR A 321 8.89 14.89 9.53
N SER A 322 9.85 14.34 8.78
CA SER A 322 9.56 13.70 7.49
C SER A 322 8.57 12.53 7.63
N TRP A 323 8.72 11.72 8.67
CA TRP A 323 7.81 10.61 8.93
C TRP A 323 6.37 11.08 9.18
N LEU A 324 6.18 12.10 10.03
CA LEU A 324 4.85 12.66 10.31
C LEU A 324 4.26 13.37 9.09
N ASP A 325 5.07 14.12 8.33
CA ASP A 325 4.63 14.79 7.11
C ASP A 325 4.12 13.78 6.07
N GLU A 326 4.82 12.68 5.86
CA GLU A 326 4.36 11.59 4.98
C GLU A 326 3.10 10.90 5.51
N THR A 327 2.99 10.72 6.83
CA THR A 327 1.77 10.17 7.43
C THR A 327 0.56 11.05 7.17
N ILE A 328 0.71 12.37 7.31
CA ILE A 328 -0.35 13.36 7.03
C ILE A 328 -0.70 13.36 5.55
N GLU A 329 0.33 13.47 4.69
CA GLU A 329 0.14 13.53 3.24
C GLU A 329 -0.65 12.34 2.73
N HIS A 330 -0.25 11.12 3.12
CA HIS A 330 -0.88 9.92 2.59
C HIS A 330 -2.22 9.59 3.26
N THR A 331 -2.43 10.02 4.50
CA THR A 331 -3.77 9.95 5.10
C THR A 331 -4.73 10.90 4.38
N ALA A 332 -4.31 12.13 4.11
CA ALA A 332 -5.14 13.09 3.40
C ALA A 332 -5.38 12.70 1.94
N LYS A 333 -4.36 12.32 1.18
CA LYS A 333 -4.50 11.90 -0.23
C LYS A 333 -5.24 10.58 -0.37
N GLY A 334 -4.86 9.55 0.39
CA GLY A 334 -5.39 8.20 0.22
C GLY A 334 -6.81 8.01 0.76
N MET A 335 -7.20 8.73 1.81
CA MET A 335 -8.50 8.59 2.45
C MET A 335 -9.47 9.72 2.14
N LEU A 336 -8.96 10.94 1.90
CA LEU A 336 -9.76 12.16 1.73
C LEU A 336 -9.61 12.81 0.35
N GLY A 337 -8.64 12.39 -0.46
CA GLY A 337 -8.38 13.02 -1.77
C GLY A 337 -7.97 14.49 -1.64
N LEU A 338 -7.20 14.85 -0.63
CA LEU A 338 -6.76 16.23 -0.38
C LEU A 338 -5.23 16.37 -0.45
N THR A 339 -4.76 17.41 -1.11
CA THR A 339 -3.34 17.78 -1.20
C THR A 339 -2.89 18.60 0.04
N PHE A 340 -3.13 18.05 1.23
CA PHE A 340 -2.97 18.75 2.51
C PHE A 340 -1.52 19.15 2.81
N ASN A 341 -0.56 18.37 2.27
CA ASN A 341 0.88 18.65 2.36
C ASN A 341 1.30 20.02 1.79
N CYS A 342 0.54 20.57 0.85
CA CYS A 342 0.78 21.91 0.32
C CYS A 342 0.65 23.00 1.39
N ALA A 343 -0.13 22.74 2.44
CA ALA A 343 -0.32 23.69 3.55
C ALA A 343 0.78 23.63 4.63
N LYS A 344 1.81 22.81 4.48
CA LYS A 344 2.94 22.77 5.41
C LYS A 344 3.69 24.09 5.52
N CYS A 345 3.90 24.78 4.39
CA CYS A 345 4.75 25.97 4.32
C CYS A 345 3.98 27.29 4.35
N HIS A 346 2.74 27.30 3.86
CA HIS A 346 1.85 28.47 3.76
C HIS A 346 0.40 28.00 3.66
N ASP A 347 -0.57 28.88 3.76
CA ASP A 347 -1.96 28.51 3.53
C ASP A 347 -2.16 27.91 2.14
N HIS A 348 -3.03 26.91 2.01
CA HIS A 348 -3.27 26.25 0.72
C HIS A 348 -3.72 27.28 -0.31
N LYS A 349 -3.13 27.21 -1.52
CA LYS A 349 -3.31 28.26 -2.53
C LYS A 349 -4.74 28.36 -3.08
N TYR A 350 -5.47 27.25 -3.09
CA TYR A 350 -6.77 27.14 -3.75
C TYR A 350 -7.88 26.66 -2.82
N ASP A 351 -7.56 25.77 -1.91
CA ASP A 351 -8.51 25.13 -1.01
C ASP A 351 -8.59 25.86 0.34
N PRO A 352 -9.75 25.80 1.03
CA PRO A 352 -10.03 26.59 2.20
C PRO A 352 -9.40 26.03 3.51
N PHE A 353 -8.14 25.65 3.48
CA PHE A 353 -7.40 25.24 4.68
C PHE A 353 -6.04 25.95 4.79
N SER A 354 -5.72 26.31 6.00
CA SER A 354 -4.56 27.13 6.34
C SER A 354 -3.35 26.29 6.73
N GLN A 355 -2.18 26.94 6.83
CA GLN A 355 -0.99 26.34 7.44
C GLN A 355 -1.28 25.92 8.89
N ALA A 356 -2.02 26.70 9.64
CA ALA A 356 -2.42 26.34 11.01
C ALA A 356 -3.27 25.05 11.04
N ASP A 357 -4.15 24.82 10.05
CA ASP A 357 -4.93 23.59 9.97
C ASP A 357 -4.03 22.37 9.72
N TYR A 358 -2.98 22.53 8.93
CA TYR A 358 -1.97 21.46 8.74
C TYR A 358 -1.31 21.06 10.07
N TYR A 359 -0.83 22.03 10.86
CA TYR A 359 -0.16 21.73 12.12
C TYR A 359 -1.11 21.25 13.21
N ARG A 360 -2.37 21.70 13.23
CA ARG A 360 -3.42 21.15 14.09
C ARG A 360 -3.74 19.69 13.73
N PHE A 361 -3.80 19.39 12.45
CA PHE A 361 -3.98 18.01 11.98
C PHE A 361 -2.75 17.14 12.30
N ARG A 362 -1.53 17.68 12.14
CA ARG A 362 -0.27 17.04 12.56
C ARG A 362 -0.29 16.71 14.07
N ALA A 363 -0.83 17.58 14.91
CA ALA A 363 -0.91 17.38 16.35
C ALA A 363 -1.72 16.13 16.74
N LEU A 364 -2.59 15.62 15.86
CA LEU A 364 -3.30 14.35 16.07
C LEU A 364 -2.34 13.14 16.07
N PHE A 365 -1.22 13.26 15.38
CA PHE A 365 -0.20 12.22 15.25
C PHE A 365 1.02 12.43 16.14
N GLU A 366 1.20 13.59 16.74
CA GLU A 366 2.43 13.94 17.47
C GLU A 366 2.79 12.96 18.60
N PRO A 367 1.83 12.38 19.39
CA PRO A 367 2.17 11.50 20.51
C PRO A 367 2.67 10.13 20.13
N TYR A 368 2.32 9.61 18.92
CA TYR A 368 2.55 8.19 18.62
C TYR A 368 3.99 7.87 18.25
N GLN A 369 4.38 6.66 18.62
CA GLN A 369 5.57 5.96 18.17
C GLN A 369 5.21 4.52 17.77
N LEU A 370 6.22 3.74 17.42
CA LEU A 370 6.04 2.36 17.01
C LEU A 370 6.68 1.38 17.98
N ARG A 371 6.06 0.21 18.07
CA ARG A 371 6.62 -0.95 18.75
C ARG A 371 6.30 -2.23 17.98
N LEU A 372 7.04 -3.30 18.23
CA LEU A 372 6.73 -4.64 17.79
C LEU A 372 6.11 -5.40 18.96
N ASP A 373 4.91 -5.93 18.82
CA ASP A 373 4.30 -6.85 19.78
C ASP A 373 4.63 -8.30 19.38
N ALA A 374 4.85 -9.17 20.35
CA ALA A 374 5.13 -10.58 20.12
C ALA A 374 3.97 -11.29 19.42
N THR A 375 4.28 -12.19 18.51
CA THR A 375 3.33 -13.08 17.82
C THR A 375 3.17 -14.41 18.54
N ASN A 376 2.22 -15.25 18.09
CA ASN A 376 2.02 -16.57 18.66
C ASN A 376 3.29 -17.44 18.47
N GLY A 377 3.86 -17.93 19.56
CA GLY A 377 5.01 -18.81 19.56
C GLY A 377 6.37 -18.12 19.28
N GLN A 378 6.41 -16.79 19.06
CA GLN A 378 7.65 -16.07 18.78
C GLN A 378 7.78 -14.81 19.65
N ILE A 379 8.88 -14.74 20.40
CA ILE A 379 9.25 -13.60 21.26
C ILE A 379 10.60 -12.97 20.86
N ASP A 380 11.20 -13.47 19.80
CA ASP A 380 12.37 -12.87 19.17
C ASP A 380 11.92 -11.90 18.08
N PHE A 381 11.93 -10.61 18.38
CA PHE A 381 11.46 -9.53 17.49
C PHE A 381 12.32 -9.34 16.23
N GLU A 382 13.49 -9.99 16.15
CA GLU A 382 14.26 -10.03 14.92
C GLU A 382 13.67 -11.02 13.91
N LYS A 383 13.00 -12.08 14.41
CA LYS A 383 12.39 -13.11 13.57
C LYS A 383 10.97 -12.83 13.20
N ASP A 384 10.16 -12.29 14.15
CA ASP A 384 8.77 -11.94 13.90
C ASP A 384 8.24 -10.96 14.97
N GLY A 385 7.19 -10.19 14.62
CA GLY A 385 6.52 -9.26 15.52
C GLY A 385 5.51 -8.39 14.78
N ILE A 386 4.44 -8.02 15.48
CA ILE A 386 3.38 -7.16 14.92
C ILE A 386 3.80 -5.69 15.06
N PRO A 387 4.13 -4.98 13.97
CA PRO A 387 4.41 -3.55 14.04
C PRO A 387 3.11 -2.78 14.27
N ARG A 388 3.07 -1.96 15.32
CA ARG A 388 1.90 -1.14 15.62
C ARG A 388 2.26 0.17 16.32
N PRO A 389 1.40 1.21 16.19
CA PRO A 389 1.56 2.45 16.93
C PRO A 389 1.18 2.27 18.41
N PHE A 390 1.65 3.21 19.23
CA PHE A 390 1.20 3.47 20.59
C PHE A 390 1.57 4.92 20.96
N ASP A 391 0.77 5.58 21.79
CA ASP A 391 1.13 6.91 22.25
C ASP A 391 2.24 6.81 23.31
N CYS A 392 3.39 7.38 23.00
CA CYS A 392 4.58 7.36 23.87
C CYS A 392 4.77 8.66 24.61
N ASN A 393 4.58 9.78 23.92
CA ASN A 393 4.76 11.11 24.46
C ASN A 393 3.41 11.81 24.60
N LEU A 394 2.72 11.56 25.72
CA LEU A 394 1.36 12.04 25.95
C LEU A 394 1.26 13.57 25.98
N GLU A 395 2.32 14.25 26.41
CA GLU A 395 2.41 15.73 26.51
C GLU A 395 3.06 16.39 25.30
N ALA A 396 3.19 15.65 24.19
CA ALA A 396 3.81 16.17 22.97
C ALA A 396 3.08 17.41 22.46
N LYS A 397 3.83 18.48 22.27
CA LYS A 397 3.35 19.73 21.69
C LYS A 397 3.77 19.85 20.24
N THR A 398 2.87 20.33 19.43
CA THR A 398 3.14 20.67 18.03
C THR A 398 3.27 22.17 17.89
N TYR A 399 4.26 22.62 17.15
CA TYR A 399 4.48 24.03 16.86
C TYR A 399 4.31 24.29 15.37
N LEU A 400 3.94 25.52 15.01
CA LEU A 400 3.94 25.96 13.63
C LEU A 400 5.39 26.15 13.17
N HIS A 401 5.77 25.53 12.04
CA HIS A 401 7.10 25.72 11.47
C HIS A 401 7.06 26.87 10.47
N LEU A 402 7.88 27.91 10.71
CA LEU A 402 7.93 29.08 9.83
C LEU A 402 8.36 28.64 8.43
N ARG A 403 7.51 28.90 7.43
CA ARG A 403 7.70 28.45 6.03
C ARG A 403 7.93 26.93 5.89
N GLY A 404 7.44 26.14 6.83
CA GLY A 404 7.61 24.67 6.82
C GLY A 404 8.99 24.16 7.25
N ASP A 405 9.91 25.04 7.69
CA ASP A 405 11.25 24.66 8.18
C ASP A 405 11.15 24.15 9.62
N ASP A 406 11.37 22.87 9.82
CA ASP A 406 11.31 22.20 11.14
C ASP A 406 12.42 22.65 12.12
N ARG A 407 13.48 23.29 11.61
CA ARG A 407 14.54 23.89 12.42
C ARG A 407 14.15 25.28 12.95
N ASN A 408 13.05 25.83 12.48
CA ASN A 408 12.56 27.15 12.81
C ASN A 408 11.08 27.13 13.28
N PRO A 409 10.77 26.41 14.41
CA PRO A 409 9.42 26.39 14.95
C PRO A 409 9.09 27.70 15.66
N ASP A 410 7.86 28.20 15.50
CA ASP A 410 7.35 29.29 16.33
C ASP A 410 6.94 28.77 17.72
N LEU A 411 7.83 28.86 18.67
CA LEU A 411 7.64 28.34 20.03
C LEU A 411 6.51 29.07 20.80
N ASN A 412 6.05 30.21 20.31
CA ASN A 412 4.95 30.97 20.93
C ASN A 412 3.57 30.47 20.47
N GLN A 413 3.52 29.67 19.40
CA GLN A 413 2.29 29.12 18.83
C GLN A 413 2.21 27.61 18.98
N VAL A 414 1.62 27.15 20.09
CA VAL A 414 1.28 25.75 20.26
C VAL A 414 0.03 25.44 19.44
N MET A 415 0.13 24.45 18.57
CA MET A 415 -0.97 23.97 17.72
C MET A 415 -1.71 22.83 18.42
N GLU A 416 -2.87 23.14 18.99
CA GLU A 416 -3.74 22.12 19.59
C GLU A 416 -4.33 21.19 18.51
N PRO A 417 -4.48 19.87 18.80
CA PRO A 417 -5.03 18.92 17.85
C PRO A 417 -6.48 19.30 17.48
N ALA A 418 -6.74 19.45 16.18
CA ALA A 418 -8.06 19.77 15.66
C ALA A 418 -8.23 19.26 14.21
N PHE A 419 -9.50 19.19 13.79
CA PHE A 419 -9.88 18.77 12.44
C PHE A 419 -10.12 19.99 11.53
N PRO A 420 -9.90 19.87 10.22
CA PRO A 420 -10.19 20.94 9.26
C PRO A 420 -11.66 21.37 9.30
N ARG A 421 -11.92 22.61 9.63
CA ARG A 421 -13.29 23.14 9.85
C ARG A 421 -14.07 23.38 8.57
N PHE A 422 -13.40 23.45 7.42
CA PHE A 422 -14.05 23.76 6.14
C PHE A 422 -15.00 22.64 5.65
N LEU A 423 -14.84 21.41 6.14
CA LEU A 423 -15.69 20.28 5.75
C LEU A 423 -17.04 20.23 6.50
N ALA A 424 -17.34 21.18 7.36
CA ALA A 424 -18.58 21.29 8.11
C ALA A 424 -19.04 19.99 8.83
N ILE A 425 -18.09 19.14 9.21
CA ILE A 425 -18.33 17.89 9.94
C ILE A 425 -18.18 18.17 11.45
N PRO A 426 -19.04 17.62 12.31
CA PRO A 426 -18.83 17.72 13.74
C PRO A 426 -17.47 17.15 14.15
N SER A 427 -16.70 17.92 14.92
CA SER A 427 -15.43 17.44 15.47
C SER A 427 -15.70 16.46 16.61
N PRO A 428 -15.28 15.18 16.52
CA PRO A 428 -15.40 14.25 17.62
C PRO A 428 -14.59 14.75 18.83
N PRO A 429 -15.06 14.54 20.06
CA PRO A 429 -14.29 14.91 21.23
C PRO A 429 -13.04 14.03 21.37
N ILE A 430 -11.88 14.65 21.56
CA ILE A 430 -10.64 13.94 21.89
C ILE A 430 -10.70 13.58 23.38
N LYS A 431 -10.72 12.27 23.68
CA LYS A 431 -10.82 11.76 25.05
C LYS A 431 -9.69 10.79 25.31
N THR A 432 -9.00 10.97 26.43
CA THR A 432 -8.00 10.02 26.91
C THR A 432 -8.59 8.62 27.01
N VAL A 433 -7.89 7.62 26.51
CA VAL A 433 -8.27 6.21 26.53
C VAL A 433 -7.45 5.50 27.59
N SER A 434 -8.12 4.85 28.55
CA SER A 434 -7.45 3.97 29.51
C SER A 434 -7.14 2.63 28.84
N LEU A 435 -5.91 2.19 28.95
CA LEU A 435 -5.44 0.96 28.31
C LEU A 435 -5.50 -0.21 29.30
N PRO A 436 -5.90 -1.41 28.85
CA PRO A 436 -5.89 -2.61 29.69
C PRO A 436 -4.45 -3.07 29.98
N ALA A 437 -4.29 -3.83 31.05
CA ALA A 437 -3.00 -4.33 31.53
C ALA A 437 -2.16 -5.00 30.42
N VAL A 438 -2.78 -5.80 29.57
CA VAL A 438 -2.09 -6.49 28.45
C VAL A 438 -1.60 -5.57 27.34
N ALA A 439 -2.12 -4.36 27.23
CA ALA A 439 -1.62 -3.35 26.30
C ALA A 439 -0.42 -2.59 26.90
N ILE A 440 -0.44 -2.37 28.23
CA ILE A 440 0.63 -1.71 28.98
C ILE A 440 1.82 -2.66 29.12
N GLN A 441 1.53 -3.91 29.45
CA GLN A 441 2.51 -4.97 29.64
C GLN A 441 2.15 -6.21 28.81
N PRO A 442 2.53 -6.24 27.51
CA PRO A 442 2.16 -7.33 26.61
C PRO A 442 2.70 -8.71 27.02
N GLY A 443 3.69 -8.78 27.93
CA GLY A 443 4.16 -10.00 28.57
C GLY A 443 3.08 -10.76 29.37
N LEU A 444 1.98 -10.09 29.71
CA LEU A 444 0.80 -10.71 30.38
C LEU A 444 -0.06 -11.55 29.42
N ARG A 445 0.09 -11.39 28.11
CA ARG A 445 -0.66 -12.18 27.14
C ARG A 445 -0.31 -13.65 27.25
N LEU A 446 -1.34 -14.50 27.34
CA LEU A 446 -1.16 -15.95 27.49
C LEU A 446 -0.21 -16.53 26.45
N GLN A 447 -0.40 -16.18 25.17
CA GLN A 447 0.46 -16.65 24.08
C GLN A 447 1.93 -16.24 24.23
N VAL A 448 2.22 -15.11 24.90
CA VAL A 448 3.60 -14.68 25.18
C VAL A 448 4.21 -15.55 26.26
N VAL A 449 3.48 -15.80 27.35
CA VAL A 449 3.93 -16.70 28.44
C VAL A 449 4.16 -18.10 27.90
N GLU A 450 3.25 -18.63 27.08
CA GLU A 450 3.37 -19.93 26.42
C GLU A 450 4.61 -19.99 25.50
N ALA A 451 4.89 -18.94 24.72
CA ALA A 451 6.06 -18.86 23.86
C ALA A 451 7.38 -18.92 24.68
N TYR A 452 7.44 -18.21 25.81
CA TYR A 452 8.58 -18.31 26.74
C TYR A 452 8.73 -19.74 27.30
N GLN A 453 7.63 -20.38 27.69
CA GLN A 453 7.63 -21.77 28.18
C GLN A 453 8.12 -22.74 27.10
N GLN A 454 7.60 -22.64 25.88
CA GLN A 454 8.03 -23.48 24.75
C GLN A 454 9.51 -23.31 24.43
N GLN A 455 10.03 -22.07 24.46
CA GLN A 455 11.47 -21.83 24.26
C GLN A 455 12.31 -22.43 25.38
N ALA A 456 11.86 -22.35 26.63
CA ALA A 456 12.53 -22.98 27.76
C ALA A 456 12.55 -24.53 27.64
N GLU A 457 11.44 -25.13 27.21
CA GLU A 457 11.35 -26.58 26.96
C GLU A 457 12.30 -27.01 25.83
N GLN A 458 12.32 -26.26 24.70
CA GLN A 458 13.26 -26.51 23.60
C GLN A 458 14.74 -26.40 24.07
N LEU A 459 15.02 -25.42 24.91
CA LEU A 459 16.34 -25.25 25.50
C LEU A 459 16.74 -26.48 26.36
N ILE A 460 15.81 -26.98 27.18
CA ILE A 460 16.04 -28.19 28.01
C ILE A 460 16.35 -29.39 27.09
N VAL A 461 15.55 -29.62 26.05
CA VAL A 461 15.79 -30.69 25.07
C VAL A 461 17.18 -30.57 24.43
N LYS A 462 17.53 -29.37 23.99
CA LYS A 462 18.88 -29.09 23.41
C LYS A 462 20.01 -29.38 24.41
N LYS A 463 19.85 -28.96 25.68
CA LYS A 463 20.86 -29.19 26.72
C LYS A 463 20.98 -30.66 27.08
N HIS A 464 19.90 -31.43 27.08
CA HIS A 464 19.96 -32.89 27.21
C HIS A 464 20.76 -33.55 26.07
N GLN A 465 20.56 -33.11 24.83
CA GLN A 465 21.31 -33.60 23.66
C GLN A 465 22.81 -33.25 23.78
N GLU A 466 23.13 -32.01 24.21
CA GLU A 466 24.53 -31.58 24.45
C GLU A 466 25.17 -32.44 25.51
N LEU A 467 24.49 -32.74 26.61
CA LEU A 467 24.98 -33.59 27.69
C LEU A 467 25.19 -35.04 27.23
N ALA A 468 24.22 -35.61 26.50
CA ALA A 468 24.34 -36.95 25.95
C ALA A 468 25.55 -37.08 25.00
N LYS A 469 25.74 -36.09 24.13
CA LYS A 469 26.90 -36.02 23.23
C LYS A 469 28.22 -35.92 23.99
N ALA A 470 28.31 -35.06 25.00
CA ALA A 470 29.51 -34.91 25.83
C ALA A 470 29.84 -36.19 26.56
N LYS A 471 28.87 -36.91 27.14
CA LYS A 471 29.05 -38.23 27.81
C LYS A 471 29.54 -39.29 26.83
N THR A 472 28.98 -39.35 25.62
CA THR A 472 29.44 -40.27 24.57
C THR A 472 30.88 -39.99 24.16
N GLN A 473 31.26 -38.72 24.02
CA GLN A 473 32.61 -38.30 23.68
C GLN A 473 33.61 -38.64 24.82
N LEU A 474 33.19 -38.47 26.08
CA LEU A 474 34.01 -38.84 27.23
C LEU A 474 34.28 -40.34 27.27
N ALA A 475 33.21 -41.16 27.15
CA ALA A 475 33.31 -42.63 27.11
C ALA A 475 34.25 -43.12 25.99
N ALA A 476 34.17 -42.52 24.81
CA ALA A 476 35.06 -42.83 23.68
C ALA A 476 36.52 -42.39 23.95
N GLY A 477 36.72 -41.27 24.64
CA GLY A 477 38.04 -40.80 25.07
C GLY A 477 38.66 -41.71 26.12
N GLU A 478 37.91 -42.10 27.14
CA GLU A 478 38.35 -42.99 28.19
C GLU A 478 38.71 -44.38 27.66
N GLU A 479 37.90 -44.92 26.72
CA GLU A 479 38.22 -46.20 26.07
C GLU A 479 39.47 -46.08 25.18
N ARG A 480 39.63 -44.98 24.45
CA ARG A 480 40.87 -44.71 23.69
C ARG A 480 42.10 -44.70 24.61
N ASP A 481 42.08 -43.94 25.72
CA ASP A 481 43.20 -43.81 26.65
C ASP A 481 43.49 -45.15 27.34
N ARG A 482 42.44 -45.97 27.62
CA ARG A 482 42.54 -47.35 28.11
C ARG A 482 43.29 -48.25 27.12
N LEU A 483 42.87 -48.19 25.83
CA LEU A 483 43.49 -48.95 24.74
C LEU A 483 44.95 -48.51 24.53
N GLU A 484 45.28 -47.22 24.56
CA GLU A 484 46.62 -46.68 24.48
C GLU A 484 47.48 -47.12 25.65
N ALA A 485 46.93 -47.16 26.91
CA ALA A 485 47.63 -47.64 28.08
C ALA A 485 47.98 -49.11 28.04
N ALA A 486 47.15 -49.93 27.33
CA ALA A 486 47.36 -51.36 27.17
C ALA A 486 48.45 -51.73 26.13
N LEU A 487 48.82 -50.76 25.24
CA LEU A 487 49.87 -50.99 24.24
C LEU A 487 51.30 -50.97 24.85
N THR A 488 52.16 -51.82 24.38
CA THR A 488 53.58 -51.83 24.71
C THR A 488 54.30 -50.60 24.11
N PRO A 489 55.49 -50.17 24.66
CA PRO A 489 56.22 -49.03 24.11
C PRO A 489 56.52 -49.12 22.60
N GLU A 490 56.67 -50.31 22.05
CA GLU A 490 56.94 -50.57 20.63
C GLU A 490 55.72 -50.43 19.76
N GLU A 491 54.51 -50.65 20.28
CA GLU A 491 53.21 -50.59 19.60
C GLU A 491 52.65 -49.16 19.57
N ARG A 492 53.18 -48.23 20.36
CA ARG A 492 52.80 -46.79 20.42
C ARG A 492 53.33 -45.91 19.29
N LEU A 493 54.06 -46.46 18.34
CA LEU A 493 54.55 -45.73 17.17
C LEU A 493 53.35 -45.43 16.24
N PRO A 494 53.21 -44.20 15.68
CA PRO A 494 52.06 -43.79 14.89
C PRO A 494 51.95 -44.62 13.58
N ARG A 495 51.03 -45.55 13.51
CA ARG A 495 50.65 -46.22 12.25
C ARG A 495 49.75 -45.32 11.41
N LYS A 496 50.06 -45.13 10.13
CA LYS A 496 49.30 -44.34 9.16
C LYS A 496 47.84 -44.84 8.90
N SER A 497 47.43 -45.95 9.54
CA SER A 497 46.16 -46.66 9.31
C SER A 497 45.05 -46.39 10.34
N ASP A 498 45.30 -45.64 11.42
CA ASP A 498 44.37 -45.56 12.56
C ASP A 498 43.43 -44.32 12.53
N GLN A 499 43.34 -43.66 11.37
CA GLN A 499 42.32 -42.60 11.17
C GLN A 499 40.95 -43.23 10.87
N LYS A 500 39.98 -43.05 11.77
CA LYS A 500 38.54 -43.31 11.46
C LYS A 500 38.06 -42.43 10.31
N PRO A 501 37.13 -42.90 9.45
CA PRO A 501 36.69 -42.20 8.23
C PRO A 501 36.12 -40.79 8.48
N ASP A 502 35.70 -40.46 9.70
CA ASP A 502 35.00 -39.21 10.03
C ASP A 502 35.87 -38.11 10.66
N GLN A 503 37.20 -38.33 10.84
CA GLN A 503 38.13 -37.27 11.35
C GLN A 503 38.88 -36.61 10.21
N LYS A 504 38.80 -35.27 10.12
CA LYS A 504 39.66 -34.51 9.21
C LYS A 504 41.13 -34.72 9.57
N PRO A 505 41.99 -34.98 8.60
CA PRO A 505 43.43 -35.15 8.84
C PRO A 505 44.04 -33.92 9.50
N GLY A 506 44.56 -34.07 10.74
CA GLY A 506 45.31 -33.01 11.43
C GLY A 506 44.62 -32.39 12.65
N GLU A 507 43.42 -32.81 13.08
CA GLU A 507 42.86 -32.35 14.35
C GLU A 507 43.51 -33.04 15.55
N PRO A 508 44.04 -32.28 16.54
CA PRO A 508 44.64 -32.88 17.75
C PRO A 508 43.55 -33.59 18.57
N LEU A 509 43.89 -34.76 19.09
CA LEU A 509 43.00 -35.53 19.96
C LEU A 509 42.71 -34.73 21.24
N VAL A 510 41.43 -34.63 21.60
CA VAL A 510 41.00 -33.92 22.81
C VAL A 510 41.34 -34.78 24.04
N PRO A 511 42.10 -34.26 25.02
CA PRO A 511 42.44 -34.98 26.24
C PRO A 511 41.21 -35.35 27.08
N VAL A 512 41.23 -36.53 27.76
CA VAL A 512 40.09 -36.98 28.59
C VAL A 512 39.69 -35.97 29.66
N GLU A 513 40.64 -35.26 30.26
CA GLU A 513 40.36 -34.21 31.25
C GLU A 513 39.52 -33.03 30.66
N GLN A 514 39.73 -32.70 29.39
CA GLN A 514 38.91 -31.70 28.72
C GLN A 514 37.50 -32.25 28.39
N LEU A 515 37.40 -33.54 28.08
CA LEU A 515 36.09 -34.20 27.86
C LEU A 515 35.29 -34.31 29.18
N LYS A 516 35.93 -34.57 30.32
CA LYS A 516 35.29 -34.51 31.64
C LYS A 516 34.73 -33.11 31.92
N LEU A 517 35.49 -32.07 31.64
CA LEU A 517 35.08 -30.70 31.84
C LEU A 517 33.94 -30.32 30.88
N ALA A 518 33.92 -30.84 29.65
CA ALA A 518 32.81 -30.67 28.72
C ALA A 518 31.50 -31.27 29.25
N VAL A 519 31.57 -32.44 29.92
CA VAL A 519 30.40 -33.05 30.59
C VAL A 519 29.93 -32.15 31.73
N VAL A 520 30.84 -31.63 32.59
CA VAL A 520 30.47 -30.70 33.68
C VAL A 520 29.80 -29.44 33.15
N ILE A 521 30.31 -28.83 32.07
CA ILE A 521 29.72 -27.67 31.46
C ILE A 521 28.30 -28.00 30.96
N ALA A 522 28.11 -29.14 30.29
CA ALA A 522 26.82 -29.58 29.80
C ALA A 522 25.81 -29.85 30.94
N GLU A 523 26.26 -30.47 32.07
CA GLU A 523 25.43 -30.66 33.26
C GLU A 523 25.00 -29.34 33.89
N LYS A 524 25.91 -28.38 34.05
CA LYS A 524 25.58 -27.03 34.55
C LYS A 524 24.64 -26.29 33.60
N GLY A 525 24.87 -26.40 32.28
CA GLY A 525 24.02 -25.87 31.28
C GLY A 525 22.57 -26.43 31.30
N LEU A 526 22.43 -27.73 31.62
CA LEU A 526 21.13 -28.37 31.81
C LEU A 526 20.45 -27.83 33.09
N VAL A 527 21.15 -27.68 34.19
CA VAL A 527 20.59 -27.09 35.44
C VAL A 527 20.09 -25.69 35.20
N TRP A 528 20.84 -24.86 34.49
CA TRP A 528 20.40 -23.53 34.07
C TRP A 528 19.13 -23.58 33.20
N ALA A 529 19.08 -24.46 32.21
CA ALA A 529 17.91 -24.60 31.36
C ALA A 529 16.65 -25.04 32.14
N MET A 530 16.82 -26.02 33.08
CA MET A 530 15.72 -26.53 33.91
C MET A 530 15.15 -25.51 34.90
N ALA A 531 15.91 -24.47 35.26
CA ALA A 531 15.45 -23.39 36.11
C ALA A 531 14.58 -22.35 35.38
N GLN A 532 14.61 -22.29 34.03
CA GLN A 532 13.88 -21.28 33.24
C GLN A 532 12.36 -21.36 33.38
N PRO A 533 11.69 -22.52 33.23
CA PRO A 533 10.25 -22.63 33.29
C PRO A 533 9.65 -22.11 34.60
N ASP A 534 10.28 -22.36 35.73
CA ASP A 534 9.82 -21.90 37.04
C ASP A 534 9.92 -20.38 37.18
N ALA A 535 11.03 -19.82 36.72
CA ALA A 535 11.21 -18.38 36.71
C ALA A 535 10.21 -17.68 35.80
N ILE A 536 9.91 -18.23 34.62
CA ILE A 536 8.90 -17.71 33.71
C ILE A 536 7.53 -17.70 34.38
N ARG A 537 7.12 -18.81 35.01
CA ARG A 537 5.83 -18.91 35.72
C ARG A 537 5.75 -17.94 36.90
N ALA A 538 6.81 -17.81 37.67
CA ALA A 538 6.84 -16.92 38.84
C ALA A 538 6.74 -15.44 38.40
N ARG A 539 7.46 -15.05 37.35
CA ARG A 539 7.42 -13.68 36.79
C ARG A 539 6.04 -13.37 36.23
N ALA A 540 5.45 -14.28 35.44
CA ALA A 540 4.11 -14.12 34.89
C ALA A 540 3.06 -13.96 35.99
N ALA A 541 3.10 -14.79 37.05
CA ALA A 541 2.19 -14.68 38.18
C ALA A 541 2.34 -13.36 38.96
N ALA A 542 3.58 -12.90 39.16
CA ALA A 542 3.85 -11.62 39.82
C ALA A 542 3.37 -10.41 38.98
N ASP A 543 3.60 -10.46 37.68
CA ASP A 543 3.10 -9.42 36.76
C ASP A 543 1.57 -9.40 36.72
N GLN A 544 0.90 -10.55 36.66
CA GLN A 544 -0.54 -10.63 36.69
C GLN A 544 -1.12 -10.09 38.01
N ALA A 545 -0.52 -10.42 39.14
CA ALA A 545 -0.99 -9.93 40.44
C ALA A 545 -0.88 -8.40 40.60
N ARG A 546 0.11 -7.77 39.98
CA ARG A 546 0.23 -6.28 39.99
C ARG A 546 -0.94 -5.58 39.30
N HIS A 547 -1.58 -6.23 38.35
CA HIS A 547 -2.66 -5.68 37.54
C HIS A 547 -4.05 -6.22 37.94
N ASP A 548 -4.11 -7.14 38.90
CA ASP A 548 -5.38 -7.71 39.40
C ASP A 548 -5.68 -7.21 40.83
N PRO A 549 -6.67 -6.31 41.00
CA PRO A 549 -7.04 -5.79 42.31
C PRO A 549 -7.39 -6.88 43.34
N ALA A 550 -7.92 -8.03 42.87
CA ALA A 550 -8.28 -9.15 43.74
C ALA A 550 -7.05 -9.83 44.37
N GLN A 551 -5.90 -9.68 43.80
CA GLN A 551 -4.63 -10.26 44.25
C GLN A 551 -3.75 -9.30 45.05
N GLY A 552 -4.21 -8.09 45.37
CA GLY A 552 -3.43 -7.04 46.01
C GLY A 552 -2.66 -7.51 47.27
N ALA A 553 -3.25 -8.37 48.09
CA ALA A 553 -2.60 -8.93 49.29
C ALA A 553 -1.43 -9.89 48.98
N ARG A 554 -1.34 -10.43 47.74
CA ARG A 554 -0.31 -11.40 47.31
C ARG A 554 0.79 -10.77 46.44
N VAL A 555 0.65 -9.53 46.04
CA VAL A 555 1.59 -8.87 45.11
C VAL A 555 3.02 -8.94 45.62
N ALA A 556 3.27 -8.56 46.90
CA ALA A 556 4.61 -8.59 47.46
C ALA A 556 5.20 -10.00 47.56
N GLU A 557 4.36 -10.99 47.96
CA GLU A 557 4.74 -12.41 48.04
C GLU A 557 5.18 -12.96 46.67
N LEU A 558 4.34 -12.74 45.65
CA LEU A 558 4.59 -13.20 44.30
C LEU A 558 5.80 -12.47 43.66
N ALA A 559 5.97 -11.18 43.95
CA ALA A 559 7.14 -10.42 43.49
C ALA A 559 8.45 -10.97 44.11
N LYS A 560 8.46 -11.31 45.40
CA LYS A 560 9.59 -11.96 46.05
C LYS A 560 9.89 -13.33 45.43
N ALA A 561 8.87 -14.13 45.18
CA ALA A 561 9.00 -15.43 44.50
C ALA A 561 9.61 -15.27 43.07
N ALA A 562 9.17 -14.30 42.30
CA ALA A 562 9.69 -14.01 40.98
C ALA A 562 11.17 -13.55 41.02
N ALA A 563 11.50 -12.64 41.94
CA ALA A 563 12.87 -12.16 42.13
C ALA A 563 13.81 -13.30 42.55
N ARG A 564 13.36 -14.17 43.44
CA ARG A 564 14.13 -15.36 43.86
C ARG A 564 14.34 -16.34 42.72
N ALA A 565 13.33 -16.64 41.94
CA ALA A 565 13.40 -17.54 40.79
C ALA A 565 14.35 -17.00 39.69
N GLU A 566 14.34 -15.71 39.44
CA GLU A 566 15.24 -15.05 38.50
C GLU A 566 16.71 -15.16 38.95
N ARG A 567 16.96 -14.99 40.25
CA ARG A 567 18.30 -15.13 40.83
C ARG A 567 18.81 -16.58 40.81
N ILE A 568 17.93 -17.58 40.97
CA ILE A 568 18.29 -18.99 40.78
C ILE A 568 18.76 -19.23 39.34
N VAL A 569 18.04 -18.70 38.34
CA VAL A 569 18.45 -18.79 36.94
C VAL A 569 19.82 -18.10 36.72
N ALA A 570 19.99 -16.91 37.27
CA ALA A 570 21.25 -16.14 37.13
C ALA A 570 22.44 -16.87 37.78
N ALA A 571 22.25 -17.44 38.99
CA ALA A 571 23.28 -18.23 39.68
C ALA A 571 23.62 -19.52 38.91
N ALA A 572 22.64 -20.23 38.39
CA ALA A 572 22.85 -21.41 37.58
C ALA A 572 23.64 -21.09 36.29
N LYS A 573 23.35 -19.96 35.66
CA LYS A 573 24.08 -19.46 34.47
C LYS A 573 25.53 -19.11 34.84
N ALA A 574 25.75 -18.42 35.93
CA ALA A 574 27.09 -18.08 36.42
C ALA A 574 27.92 -19.34 36.73
N ASP A 575 27.31 -20.44 37.22
CA ASP A 575 27.99 -21.74 37.46
C ASP A 575 28.43 -22.40 36.15
N GLU A 576 27.57 -22.35 35.09
CA GLU A 576 27.97 -22.82 33.75
C GLU A 576 29.11 -21.94 33.20
N ASP A 577 29.03 -20.61 33.32
CA ASP A 577 30.03 -19.68 32.80
C ASP A 577 31.38 -19.79 33.52
N LEU A 578 31.40 -20.07 34.82
CA LEU A 578 32.62 -20.40 35.54
C LEU A 578 33.30 -21.67 34.99
N SER A 579 32.48 -22.71 34.73
CA SER A 579 33.01 -23.98 34.19
C SER A 579 33.56 -23.77 32.77
N ARG A 580 32.93 -22.90 31.95
CA ARG A 580 33.47 -22.52 30.64
C ARG A 580 34.76 -21.72 30.73
N ALA A 581 34.83 -20.74 31.63
CA ALA A 581 36.05 -19.97 31.85
C ALA A 581 37.20 -20.85 32.31
N GLN A 582 36.94 -21.86 33.17
CA GLN A 582 37.94 -22.84 33.61
C GLN A 582 38.46 -23.70 32.43
N ARG A 583 37.59 -24.15 31.53
CA ARG A 583 37.99 -24.83 30.30
C ARG A 583 38.89 -23.95 29.43
N ASP A 584 38.46 -22.68 29.22
CA ASP A 584 39.18 -21.73 28.37
C ASP A 584 40.59 -21.40 28.96
N LEU A 585 40.71 -21.38 30.29
CA LEU A 585 42.01 -21.25 30.97
C LEU A 585 42.93 -22.45 30.68
N ILE A 586 42.40 -23.66 30.72
CA ILE A 586 43.20 -24.89 30.43
C ILE A 586 43.65 -24.87 28.95
N GLN A 587 42.87 -24.30 28.05
CA GLN A 587 43.17 -24.24 26.60
C GLN A 587 43.97 -23.00 26.21
N ALA A 588 44.17 -22.04 27.13
CA ALA A 588 44.82 -20.78 26.84
C ALA A 588 46.33 -20.94 26.52
N ALA A 589 46.76 -20.29 25.46
CA ALA A 589 48.19 -20.16 25.17
C ALA A 589 48.89 -19.33 26.25
N MET A 590 50.19 -19.51 26.40
CA MET A 590 50.98 -18.90 27.50
C MET A 590 50.83 -17.36 27.55
N ASP A 591 50.78 -16.70 26.41
CA ASP A 591 50.59 -15.27 26.27
C ASP A 591 49.17 -14.76 26.68
N LYS A 592 48.17 -15.64 26.69
CA LYS A 592 46.78 -15.33 27.06
C LYS A 592 46.37 -15.90 28.42
N LYS A 593 47.26 -16.57 29.12
CA LYS A 593 46.93 -17.26 30.36
C LYS A 593 46.52 -16.31 31.48
N ALA A 594 47.17 -15.18 31.63
CA ALA A 594 46.82 -14.16 32.63
C ALA A 594 45.40 -13.55 32.39
N GLU A 595 45.01 -13.35 31.13
CA GLU A 595 43.64 -12.88 30.75
C GLU A 595 42.59 -13.96 31.09
N ALA A 596 42.87 -15.23 30.80
CA ALA A 596 42.01 -16.35 31.14
C ALA A 596 41.83 -16.53 32.65
N GLU A 597 42.89 -16.39 33.43
CA GLU A 597 42.83 -16.38 34.89
C GLU A 597 41.97 -15.26 35.45
N ALA A 598 42.07 -14.06 34.89
CA ALA A 598 41.20 -12.94 35.24
C ALA A 598 39.73 -13.25 34.97
N LYS A 599 39.41 -13.88 33.82
CA LYS A 599 38.04 -14.32 33.47
C LYS A 599 37.49 -15.35 34.47
N VAL A 600 38.32 -16.32 34.90
CA VAL A 600 37.93 -17.30 35.94
C VAL A 600 37.65 -16.62 37.27
N SER A 601 38.51 -15.67 37.71
CA SER A 601 38.28 -14.89 38.92
C SER A 601 36.99 -14.10 38.88
N THR A 602 36.73 -13.41 37.79
CA THR A 602 35.49 -12.63 37.55
C THR A 602 34.27 -13.56 37.58
N ALA A 603 34.29 -14.69 36.88
CA ALA A 603 33.19 -15.66 36.85
C ALA A 603 32.91 -16.26 38.22
N ARG A 604 33.96 -16.56 38.99
CA ARG A 604 33.86 -17.07 40.39
C ARG A 604 33.16 -16.03 41.28
N THR A 605 33.61 -14.80 41.27
CA THR A 605 32.99 -13.70 42.03
C THR A 605 31.54 -13.51 41.65
N ALA A 606 31.20 -13.59 40.36
CA ALA A 606 29.82 -13.51 39.87
C ALA A 606 28.93 -14.63 40.40
N LEU A 607 29.43 -15.86 40.42
CA LEU A 607 28.72 -17.02 41.00
C LEU A 607 28.50 -16.89 42.50
N GLU A 608 29.53 -16.51 43.24
CA GLU A 608 29.42 -16.30 44.69
C GLU A 608 28.42 -15.22 45.03
N LYS A 609 28.49 -14.07 44.37
CA LYS A 609 27.50 -12.98 44.49
C LYS A 609 26.09 -13.44 44.12
N GLY A 610 25.97 -14.17 43.03
CA GLY A 610 24.68 -14.72 42.56
C GLY A 610 24.05 -15.68 43.58
N ARG A 611 24.82 -16.56 44.18
CA ARG A 611 24.35 -17.49 45.20
C ARG A 611 23.90 -16.78 46.48
N MET A 612 24.69 -15.80 46.96
CA MET A 612 24.32 -14.99 48.13
C MET A 612 23.02 -14.24 47.90
N ALA A 613 22.83 -13.71 46.70
CA ALA A 613 21.65 -12.93 46.36
C ALA A 613 20.34 -13.77 46.33
N ILE A 614 20.38 -15.10 46.20
CA ILE A 614 19.15 -15.95 46.10
C ILE A 614 18.21 -15.75 47.29
N ASP A 615 18.76 -15.70 48.52
CA ASP A 615 17.99 -15.63 49.73
C ASP A 615 17.84 -14.19 50.28
N GLU A 616 18.38 -13.19 49.60
CA GLU A 616 18.17 -11.79 49.95
C GLU A 616 16.73 -11.37 49.64
N PRO A 617 15.98 -10.73 50.57
CA PRO A 617 14.66 -10.26 50.30
C PRO A 617 14.65 -9.18 49.23
N SER A 618 13.88 -9.39 48.13
CA SER A 618 13.71 -8.39 47.08
C SER A 618 12.40 -8.61 46.36
N GLU A 619 11.74 -7.55 46.01
CA GLU A 619 10.53 -7.54 45.17
C GLU A 619 10.83 -7.10 43.72
N SER A 620 12.12 -6.79 43.43
CA SER A 620 12.57 -6.35 42.12
C SER A 620 12.83 -7.56 41.21
N PHE A 621 12.09 -7.68 40.14
CA PHE A 621 12.27 -8.69 39.09
C PHE A 621 12.00 -8.08 37.72
N SER A 622 12.52 -8.72 36.68
CA SER A 622 12.31 -8.31 35.28
C SER A 622 11.00 -8.93 34.75
N SER A 623 10.06 -8.11 34.33
CA SER A 623 8.83 -8.57 33.68
C SER A 623 9.10 -9.32 32.37
N LEU A 624 8.20 -10.23 31.97
CA LEU A 624 8.29 -10.89 30.67
C LEU A 624 8.10 -9.85 29.56
N ARG A 625 8.98 -9.90 28.58
CA ARG A 625 8.98 -8.94 27.48
C ARG A 625 8.05 -9.41 26.35
N GLY A 626 6.90 -8.79 26.19
CA GLY A 626 5.92 -9.09 25.14
C GLY A 626 5.86 -8.05 24.03
N ALA A 627 6.67 -6.99 24.11
CA ALA A 627 6.81 -5.98 23.06
C ALA A 627 8.20 -5.32 23.10
N SER A 628 8.58 -4.70 21.98
CA SER A 628 9.85 -3.97 21.83
C SER A 628 9.59 -2.64 21.14
N LYS A 629 9.91 -1.50 21.81
CA LYS A 629 9.82 -0.18 21.19
C LYS A 629 10.82 -0.06 20.03
N ALA A 630 10.39 0.51 18.91
CA ALA A 630 11.30 0.92 17.84
C ALA A 630 12.11 2.16 18.29
N LEU A 631 13.40 2.19 18.00
CA LEU A 631 14.24 3.34 18.33
C LEU A 631 14.11 4.42 17.26
N GLU A 632 13.82 5.67 17.68
CA GLU A 632 13.65 6.80 16.75
C GLU A 632 14.97 7.44 16.34
N SER A 633 15.99 7.32 17.17
CA SER A 633 17.31 7.91 16.91
C SER A 633 18.44 7.05 17.46
N ASN A 634 19.67 7.35 17.02
CA ASN A 634 20.88 6.74 17.56
C ASN A 634 21.27 7.26 18.97
N LEU A 635 20.56 8.26 19.48
CA LEU A 635 20.72 8.74 20.87
C LEU A 635 19.90 7.89 21.85
N GLU A 636 18.92 7.14 21.38
CA GLU A 636 18.19 6.16 22.19
C GLU A 636 19.01 4.88 22.34
N THR A 637 19.07 4.37 23.57
CA THR A 637 19.78 3.14 23.93
C THR A 637 18.82 1.97 24.09
N GLU A 638 19.36 0.77 24.31
CA GLU A 638 18.54 -0.41 24.66
C GLU A 638 17.68 -0.18 25.89
N ASP A 639 18.10 0.66 26.85
CA ASP A 639 17.32 1.03 28.02
C ASP A 639 16.01 1.74 27.64
N SER A 640 15.99 2.47 26.52
CA SER A 640 14.77 3.09 25.99
C SER A 640 13.70 2.05 25.62
N ARG A 641 14.11 0.83 25.26
CA ARG A 641 13.22 -0.30 24.97
C ARG A 641 12.64 -0.96 26.21
N LEU A 642 13.23 -0.71 27.37
CA LEU A 642 12.83 -1.29 28.65
C LEU A 642 11.89 -0.39 29.44
N LYS A 643 11.65 0.85 28.99
CA LYS A 643 10.72 1.76 29.64
C LYS A 643 9.29 1.19 29.59
N PRO A 644 8.54 1.28 30.70
CA PRO A 644 7.14 0.89 30.72
C PRO A 644 6.32 1.64 29.67
N PHE A 645 5.37 0.97 29.05
CA PHE A 645 4.42 1.62 28.15
C PHE A 645 3.39 2.42 28.96
N PRO A 646 2.88 3.57 28.44
CA PRO A 646 1.87 4.36 29.12
C PRO A 646 0.59 3.58 29.41
N SER A 647 -0.05 3.88 30.52
CA SER A 647 -1.34 3.29 30.92
C SER A 647 -2.55 3.91 30.22
N THR A 648 -2.31 5.01 29.50
CA THR A 648 -3.34 5.73 28.74
C THR A 648 -2.80 6.10 27.37
N SER A 649 -3.72 6.29 26.43
CA SER A 649 -3.47 6.95 25.15
C SER A 649 -4.22 8.27 25.09
N THR A 650 -3.76 9.19 24.25
CA THR A 650 -4.38 10.53 24.13
C THR A 650 -5.77 10.47 23.50
N GLY A 651 -6.11 9.42 22.76
CA GLY A 651 -7.37 9.28 22.00
C GLY A 651 -7.46 10.18 20.77
N ARG A 652 -6.36 10.85 20.40
CA ARG A 652 -6.32 11.74 19.23
C ARG A 652 -6.56 10.96 17.94
N ARG A 653 -5.97 9.78 17.80
CA ARG A 653 -6.11 8.92 16.61
C ARG A 653 -7.49 8.25 16.54
N THR A 654 -8.08 7.90 17.67
CA THR A 654 -9.49 7.45 17.75
C THR A 654 -10.45 8.55 17.26
N ALA A 655 -10.27 9.77 17.71
CA ALA A 655 -11.08 10.90 17.25
C ALA A 655 -10.89 11.14 15.74
N LEU A 656 -9.64 11.06 15.23
CA LEU A 656 -9.37 11.14 13.79
C LEU A 656 -10.07 10.03 13.02
N ALA A 657 -9.99 8.80 13.49
CA ALA A 657 -10.60 7.65 12.85
C ALA A 657 -12.12 7.81 12.72
N HIS A 658 -12.77 8.30 13.77
CA HIS A 658 -14.21 8.62 13.74
C HIS A 658 -14.53 9.78 12.80
N TRP A 659 -13.70 10.83 12.77
CA TRP A 659 -13.92 11.97 11.89
C TRP A 659 -13.77 11.59 10.40
N VAL A 660 -12.75 10.82 10.06
CA VAL A 660 -12.55 10.31 8.67
C VAL A 660 -13.72 9.44 8.23
N THR A 661 -14.26 8.62 9.12
CA THR A 661 -15.33 7.65 8.81
C THR A 661 -16.74 8.14 9.17
N ASP A 662 -16.89 9.41 9.51
CA ASP A 662 -18.20 10.01 9.77
C ASP A 662 -19.06 9.95 8.49
N PRO A 663 -20.32 9.50 8.57
CA PRO A 663 -21.21 9.48 7.40
C PRO A 663 -21.44 10.87 6.77
N GLY A 664 -21.27 11.95 7.53
CA GLY A 664 -21.28 13.31 7.02
C GLY A 664 -20.00 13.75 6.31
N ASN A 665 -18.92 12.93 6.35
CA ASN A 665 -17.68 13.26 5.66
C ASN A 665 -17.89 13.21 4.14
N PRO A 666 -17.74 14.35 3.44
CA PRO A 666 -18.04 14.42 2.01
C PRO A 666 -17.07 13.65 1.12
N LEU A 667 -15.90 13.30 1.63
CA LEU A 667 -14.77 12.85 0.82
C LEU A 667 -14.55 11.33 0.89
N THR A 668 -14.51 10.75 2.08
CA THR A 668 -14.05 9.38 2.31
C THR A 668 -14.75 8.34 1.41
N ALA A 669 -16.07 8.37 1.35
CA ALA A 669 -16.82 7.42 0.50
C ALA A 669 -16.64 7.70 -0.99
N ARG A 670 -16.63 8.97 -1.41
CA ARG A 670 -16.40 9.35 -2.82
C ARG A 670 -15.01 8.93 -3.30
N VAL A 671 -13.98 9.14 -2.48
CA VAL A 671 -12.60 8.75 -2.81
C VAL A 671 -12.49 7.22 -2.96
N ALA A 672 -13.06 6.47 -2.02
CA ALA A 672 -13.11 5.01 -2.11
C ALA A 672 -13.81 4.52 -3.37
N VAL A 673 -15.00 5.05 -3.66
CA VAL A 673 -15.77 4.72 -4.87
C VAL A 673 -15.01 5.07 -6.14
N ASN A 674 -14.35 6.23 -6.17
CA ASN A 674 -13.56 6.65 -7.33
C ASN A 674 -12.39 5.70 -7.62
N HIS A 675 -11.72 5.20 -6.59
CA HIS A 675 -10.69 4.18 -6.73
C HIS A 675 -11.27 2.84 -7.24
N LEU A 676 -12.37 2.36 -6.65
CA LEU A 676 -13.04 1.14 -7.11
C LEU A 676 -13.44 1.25 -8.58
N TRP A 677 -14.11 2.34 -8.95
CA TRP A 677 -14.51 2.60 -10.32
C TRP A 677 -13.36 2.65 -11.30
N GLY A 678 -12.30 3.38 -10.94
CA GLY A 678 -11.11 3.53 -11.77
C GLY A 678 -10.40 2.21 -12.06
N ARG A 679 -10.40 1.28 -11.10
CA ARG A 679 -9.80 -0.05 -11.29
C ARG A 679 -10.65 -0.95 -12.17
N HIS A 680 -11.98 -0.91 -12.07
CA HIS A 680 -12.88 -1.69 -12.92
C HIS A 680 -12.94 -1.21 -14.37
N PHE A 681 -12.98 0.11 -14.58
CA PHE A 681 -13.15 0.69 -15.90
C PHE A 681 -11.86 1.25 -16.54
N GLY A 682 -10.74 1.17 -15.86
CA GLY A 682 -9.47 1.76 -16.31
C GLY A 682 -9.43 3.30 -16.25
N ARG A 683 -10.57 3.95 -15.98
CA ARG A 683 -10.68 5.41 -15.82
C ARG A 683 -11.56 5.76 -14.62
N PRO A 684 -11.07 6.58 -13.69
CA PRO A 684 -11.88 7.02 -12.55
C PRO A 684 -12.92 8.06 -12.96
N LEU A 685 -13.97 8.22 -12.14
CA LEU A 685 -14.99 9.27 -12.33
C LEU A 685 -14.39 10.67 -12.13
N VAL A 686 -13.50 10.82 -11.17
CA VAL A 686 -12.66 12.02 -10.93
C VAL A 686 -11.24 11.68 -11.34
N ALA A 687 -10.74 12.29 -12.41
CA ALA A 687 -9.44 11.94 -13.01
C ALA A 687 -8.25 12.18 -12.06
N THR A 688 -8.33 13.17 -11.20
CA THR A 688 -7.34 13.48 -10.16
C THR A 688 -7.66 12.68 -8.90
N VAL A 689 -7.25 11.40 -8.86
CA VAL A 689 -7.67 10.42 -7.84
C VAL A 689 -7.32 10.78 -6.39
N PHE A 690 -6.33 11.65 -6.19
CA PHE A 690 -5.87 12.10 -4.87
C PHE A 690 -6.03 13.62 -4.65
N ASP A 691 -6.73 14.32 -5.58
CA ASP A 691 -7.04 15.74 -5.49
C ASP A 691 -8.49 15.98 -5.92
N PHE A 692 -9.36 16.07 -4.93
CA PHE A 692 -10.78 16.42 -5.05
C PHE A 692 -11.02 17.91 -4.75
N GLY A 693 -9.93 18.63 -4.43
CA GLY A 693 -9.97 20.07 -4.21
C GLY A 693 -10.29 20.87 -5.47
N ARG A 694 -10.26 22.19 -5.34
CA ARG A 694 -10.65 23.14 -6.41
C ARG A 694 -9.74 23.08 -7.65
N LYS A 695 -8.54 22.51 -7.57
CA LYS A 695 -7.67 22.23 -8.72
C LYS A 695 -7.87 20.83 -9.29
N GLY A 696 -8.55 19.97 -8.56
CA GLY A 696 -8.92 18.64 -9.04
C GLY A 696 -9.91 18.70 -10.20
N ALA A 697 -9.97 17.59 -10.94
CA ALA A 697 -10.91 17.44 -12.04
C ALA A 697 -12.35 17.32 -11.52
N SER A 698 -13.31 17.89 -12.24
CA SER A 698 -14.71 17.63 -11.98
C SER A 698 -15.07 16.18 -12.34
N PRO A 699 -15.99 15.53 -11.61
CA PRO A 699 -16.45 14.20 -11.94
C PRO A 699 -17.17 14.16 -13.29
N THR A 700 -16.94 13.08 -14.06
CA THR A 700 -17.64 12.87 -15.33
C THR A 700 -19.14 12.63 -15.13
N HIS A 701 -19.51 11.99 -14.03
CA HIS A 701 -20.88 11.65 -13.64
C HIS A 701 -21.09 11.98 -12.15
N PRO A 702 -21.35 13.24 -11.79
CA PRO A 702 -21.43 13.68 -10.39
C PRO A 702 -22.55 12.99 -9.61
N GLU A 703 -23.73 12.83 -10.19
CA GLU A 703 -24.87 12.19 -9.55
C GLU A 703 -24.60 10.68 -9.30
N LEU A 704 -23.93 10.01 -10.22
CA LEU A 704 -23.55 8.61 -10.05
C LEU A 704 -22.49 8.46 -8.95
N LEU A 705 -21.51 9.36 -8.87
CA LEU A 705 -20.49 9.36 -7.82
C LEU A 705 -21.14 9.50 -6.44
N ASP A 706 -22.07 10.42 -6.29
CA ASP A 706 -22.81 10.65 -5.05
C ASP A 706 -23.69 9.45 -4.69
N TRP A 707 -24.41 8.92 -5.67
CA TRP A 707 -25.24 7.75 -5.47
C TRP A 707 -24.42 6.54 -5.00
N LEU A 708 -23.29 6.25 -5.63
CA LEU A 708 -22.40 5.17 -5.27
C LEU A 708 -21.76 5.39 -3.89
N ALA A 709 -21.39 6.62 -3.55
CA ALA A 709 -20.83 6.96 -2.23
C ALA A 709 -21.87 6.70 -1.13
N VAL A 710 -23.10 7.14 -1.32
CA VAL A 710 -24.20 6.88 -0.37
C VAL A 710 -24.54 5.39 -0.33
N GLU A 711 -24.49 4.68 -1.45
CA GLU A 711 -24.70 3.23 -1.52
C GLU A 711 -23.64 2.46 -0.73
N LEU A 712 -22.36 2.86 -0.82
CA LEU A 712 -21.27 2.30 0.00
C LEU A 712 -21.52 2.52 1.50
N MET A 713 -21.92 3.71 1.89
CA MET A 713 -22.22 4.04 3.29
C MET A 713 -23.46 3.32 3.86
N GLY A 714 -24.16 2.50 3.05
CA GLY A 714 -25.36 1.77 3.49
C GLY A 714 -26.60 2.65 3.50
N GLY A 715 -26.60 3.77 2.79
CA GLY A 715 -27.65 4.76 2.73
C GLY A 715 -29.00 4.20 2.31
N GLY A 716 -30.01 4.67 3.01
CA GLY A 716 -31.44 4.53 3.02
C GLY A 716 -32.21 3.62 2.07
N PRO A 717 -33.50 3.41 2.29
CA PRO A 717 -34.24 2.41 1.55
C PRO A 717 -34.20 2.71 0.05
N THR A 718 -33.65 1.79 -0.73
CA THR A 718 -34.01 1.65 -2.14
C THR A 718 -35.52 1.38 -2.19
N GLU A 719 -36.23 2.03 -3.13
CA GLU A 719 -37.58 1.63 -3.43
C GLU A 719 -37.60 0.10 -3.61
N LEU A 720 -38.34 -0.56 -2.71
CA LEU A 720 -38.47 -2.01 -2.74
C LEU A 720 -39.05 -2.41 -4.12
N PRO A 721 -38.55 -3.50 -4.75
CA PRO A 721 -39.25 -4.11 -5.85
C PRO A 721 -40.69 -4.38 -5.43
N ALA A 722 -41.66 -3.98 -6.31
CA ALA A 722 -43.07 -4.13 -6.00
C ALA A 722 -43.36 -5.58 -5.53
N GLY A 723 -43.82 -5.71 -4.27
CA GLY A 723 -44.22 -7.00 -3.66
C GLY A 723 -43.26 -7.64 -2.65
N LYS A 724 -42.13 -6.99 -2.31
CA LYS A 724 -41.26 -7.48 -1.20
C LYS A 724 -41.28 -6.52 -0.02
N SER A 725 -41.40 -7.05 1.20
CA SER A 725 -41.28 -6.28 2.44
C SER A 725 -39.80 -6.03 2.81
N ALA A 726 -39.53 -4.95 3.55
CA ALA A 726 -38.19 -4.64 4.05
C ALA A 726 -37.61 -5.74 4.96
N GLU A 727 -38.46 -6.58 5.52
CA GLU A 727 -38.11 -7.71 6.39
C GLU A 727 -37.57 -8.93 5.63
N GLU A 728 -37.77 -9.00 4.30
CA GLU A 728 -37.31 -10.10 3.45
C GLU A 728 -35.91 -9.90 2.88
N GLN A 729 -35.27 -8.75 3.15
CA GLN A 729 -33.88 -8.51 2.75
C GLN A 729 -32.94 -8.67 3.94
N PRO A 730 -31.80 -9.37 3.77
CA PRO A 730 -30.79 -9.36 4.81
C PRO A 730 -30.38 -7.92 5.12
N PRO A 731 -30.16 -7.55 6.41
CA PRO A 731 -29.82 -6.20 6.77
C PRO A 731 -28.57 -5.77 5.99
N ARG A 732 -28.66 -4.65 5.24
CA ARG A 732 -27.54 -4.09 4.51
C ARG A 732 -26.46 -3.69 5.51
N ARG A 733 -25.33 -4.31 5.41
CA ARG A 733 -24.16 -3.93 6.22
C ARG A 733 -23.46 -2.76 5.53
N PRO A 734 -23.35 -1.60 6.19
CA PRO A 734 -22.72 -0.42 5.58
C PRO A 734 -21.23 -0.66 5.25
N TRP A 735 -20.73 0.12 4.32
CA TRP A 735 -19.34 0.17 3.90
C TRP A 735 -18.74 -1.11 3.30
N ARG A 736 -19.59 -2.03 2.81
CA ARG A 736 -19.19 -3.31 2.21
C ARG A 736 -18.85 -3.16 0.73
N MET A 737 -17.58 -3.46 0.39
CA MET A 737 -17.09 -3.26 -0.98
C MET A 737 -17.59 -4.33 -1.97
N LYS A 738 -17.76 -5.59 -1.55
CA LYS A 738 -18.23 -6.67 -2.44
C LYS A 738 -19.60 -6.37 -3.06
N HIS A 739 -20.45 -5.61 -2.36
CA HIS A 739 -21.72 -5.16 -2.92
C HIS A 739 -21.51 -4.23 -4.13
N LEU A 740 -20.61 -3.23 -4.02
CA LEU A 740 -20.32 -2.33 -5.14
C LEU A 740 -19.62 -3.05 -6.29
N HIS A 741 -18.68 -3.96 -6.01
CA HIS A 741 -18.08 -4.81 -7.05
C HIS A 741 -19.14 -5.54 -7.86
N ARG A 742 -20.10 -6.18 -7.18
CA ARG A 742 -21.20 -6.87 -7.84
C ARG A 742 -22.00 -5.92 -8.72
N LEU A 743 -22.41 -4.75 -8.21
CA LEU A 743 -23.15 -3.76 -8.99
C LEU A 743 -22.38 -3.34 -10.24
N ILE A 744 -21.09 -3.08 -10.13
CA ILE A 744 -20.26 -2.62 -11.24
C ILE A 744 -20.10 -3.73 -12.28
N VAL A 745 -19.65 -4.93 -11.91
CA VAL A 745 -19.32 -5.97 -12.88
C VAL A 745 -20.54 -6.63 -13.53
N THR A 746 -21.75 -6.43 -12.95
CA THR A 746 -23.02 -6.87 -13.55
C THR A 746 -23.69 -5.79 -14.37
N SER A 747 -23.20 -4.53 -14.37
CA SER A 747 -23.73 -3.46 -15.20
C SER A 747 -23.54 -3.75 -16.70
N ASN A 748 -24.43 -3.24 -17.53
CA ASN A 748 -24.28 -3.33 -18.98
C ASN A 748 -23.01 -2.62 -19.45
N ALA A 749 -22.68 -1.48 -18.85
CA ALA A 749 -21.46 -0.73 -19.17
C ALA A 749 -20.20 -1.60 -19.03
N TYR A 750 -20.08 -2.38 -17.96
CA TYR A 750 -18.96 -3.29 -17.76
C TYR A 750 -19.00 -4.50 -18.71
N ARG A 751 -20.21 -4.93 -19.13
CA ARG A 751 -20.41 -6.09 -20.00
C ARG A 751 -20.23 -5.79 -21.48
N MET A 752 -20.18 -4.54 -21.90
CA MET A 752 -19.94 -4.17 -23.30
C MET A 752 -18.58 -4.64 -23.82
N THR A 753 -18.49 -4.82 -25.15
CA THR A 753 -17.20 -5.03 -25.81
C THR A 753 -16.29 -3.81 -25.64
N SER A 754 -14.98 -4.05 -25.60
CA SER A 754 -13.98 -2.97 -25.58
C SER A 754 -13.56 -2.53 -26.99
N SER A 755 -14.00 -3.23 -28.01
CA SER A 755 -13.69 -2.90 -29.41
C SER A 755 -14.45 -1.65 -29.85
N SER A 756 -13.78 -0.80 -30.64
CA SER A 756 -14.42 0.30 -31.38
C SER A 756 -14.86 -0.11 -32.79
N ALA A 757 -14.66 -1.36 -33.19
CA ALA A 757 -15.10 -1.84 -34.48
C ALA A 757 -16.63 -1.72 -34.63
N GLY A 758 -17.09 -1.12 -35.71
CA GLY A 758 -18.52 -0.88 -35.96
C GLY A 758 -19.14 0.23 -35.08
N ALA A 759 -18.32 1.00 -34.34
CA ALA A 759 -18.83 2.14 -33.59
C ALA A 759 -19.40 3.21 -34.50
N ALA A 760 -20.41 3.93 -34.01
CA ALA A 760 -20.94 5.10 -34.69
C ALA A 760 -19.84 6.16 -34.85
N ALA A 761 -19.77 6.81 -36.01
CA ALA A 761 -18.79 7.85 -36.27
C ALA A 761 -18.94 9.03 -35.30
N GLU A 762 -20.15 9.32 -34.86
CA GLU A 762 -20.48 10.35 -33.88
C GLU A 762 -19.80 10.10 -32.53
N ASN A 763 -19.73 8.84 -32.07
CA ASN A 763 -19.03 8.49 -30.82
C ASN A 763 -17.54 8.81 -30.88
N LEU A 764 -16.91 8.53 -32.03
CA LEU A 764 -15.48 8.77 -32.23
C LEU A 764 -15.14 10.27 -32.31
N VAL A 765 -16.12 11.11 -32.64
CA VAL A 765 -16.00 12.57 -32.65
C VAL A 765 -16.30 13.16 -31.28
N GLU A 766 -17.45 12.76 -30.66
CA GLU A 766 -17.92 13.32 -29.39
C GLU A 766 -17.08 12.86 -28.19
N ASP A 767 -16.71 11.58 -28.16
CA ASP A 767 -15.98 10.99 -27.05
C ASP A 767 -14.94 9.96 -27.54
N PRO A 768 -13.89 10.39 -28.25
CA PRO A 768 -12.84 9.49 -28.78
C PRO A 768 -12.09 8.72 -27.68
N GLU A 769 -11.98 9.34 -26.49
CA GLU A 769 -11.31 8.74 -25.34
C GLU A 769 -12.20 7.81 -24.51
N ASN A 770 -13.46 7.63 -24.87
CA ASN A 770 -14.43 6.81 -24.12
C ASN A 770 -14.56 7.23 -22.62
N ARG A 771 -14.59 8.50 -22.37
CA ARG A 771 -14.76 9.07 -21.02
C ARG A 771 -16.13 8.76 -20.42
N TYR A 772 -17.12 8.61 -21.28
CA TYR A 772 -18.53 8.39 -20.91
C TYR A 772 -18.96 6.93 -21.07
N LEU A 773 -18.01 6.01 -21.34
CA LEU A 773 -18.22 4.55 -21.32
C LEU A 773 -19.28 4.07 -22.34
N TRP A 774 -19.29 4.56 -23.58
CA TRP A 774 -20.10 4.01 -24.66
C TRP A 774 -19.62 2.62 -25.14
N ARG A 775 -18.46 2.19 -24.69
CA ARG A 775 -17.88 0.85 -24.74
C ARG A 775 -17.11 0.55 -23.45
N MET A 776 -16.69 -0.67 -23.23
CA MET A 776 -15.70 -0.97 -22.18
C MET A 776 -14.32 -0.44 -22.59
N ASN A 777 -13.48 -0.05 -21.62
CA ASN A 777 -12.09 0.27 -21.89
C ASN A 777 -11.23 -1.02 -21.90
N PRO A 778 -10.29 -1.19 -22.84
CA PRO A 778 -9.22 -2.15 -22.67
C PRO A 778 -8.28 -1.68 -21.56
N ILE A 779 -7.89 -2.58 -20.67
CA ILE A 779 -7.02 -2.27 -19.54
C ILE A 779 -5.77 -3.14 -19.65
N ARG A 780 -4.59 -2.54 -19.60
CA ARG A 780 -3.35 -3.30 -19.58
C ARG A 780 -3.19 -4.05 -18.26
N MET A 781 -2.75 -5.31 -18.35
CA MET A 781 -2.51 -6.13 -17.16
C MET A 781 -1.32 -5.59 -16.38
N GLU A 782 -1.48 -5.54 -15.07
CA GLU A 782 -0.42 -5.18 -14.14
C GLU A 782 0.64 -6.29 -14.06
N SER A 783 1.87 -5.93 -13.71
CA SER A 783 3.01 -6.84 -13.60
C SER A 783 2.70 -8.14 -12.85
N GLN A 784 2.03 -8.02 -11.70
CA GLN A 784 1.66 -9.15 -10.86
C GLN A 784 0.70 -10.10 -11.59
N ILE A 785 -0.26 -9.54 -12.35
CA ILE A 785 -1.24 -10.35 -13.09
C ILE A 785 -0.57 -11.09 -14.25
N VAL A 786 0.35 -10.44 -14.96
CA VAL A 786 1.08 -11.07 -16.08
C VAL A 786 1.86 -12.29 -15.56
N ARG A 787 2.64 -12.13 -14.48
CA ARG A 787 3.41 -13.25 -13.92
C ARG A 787 2.53 -14.35 -13.34
N ASP A 788 1.49 -13.99 -12.59
CA ASP A 788 0.60 -14.95 -11.96
C ASP A 788 -0.22 -15.72 -13.01
N ALA A 789 -0.61 -15.06 -14.12
CA ALA A 789 -1.30 -15.71 -15.24
C ALA A 789 -0.40 -16.75 -15.94
N LEU A 790 0.89 -16.43 -16.19
CA LEU A 790 1.86 -17.40 -16.73
C LEU A 790 1.93 -18.66 -15.87
N LEU A 791 2.11 -18.49 -14.56
CA LEU A 791 2.19 -19.61 -13.61
C LEU A 791 0.87 -20.39 -13.51
N SER A 792 -0.26 -19.71 -13.53
CA SER A 792 -1.60 -20.32 -13.44
C SER A 792 -1.89 -21.17 -14.67
N LEU A 793 -1.65 -20.65 -15.86
CA LEU A 793 -1.85 -21.39 -17.12
C LEU A 793 -0.94 -22.62 -17.21
N ALA A 794 0.29 -22.50 -16.70
CA ALA A 794 1.24 -23.60 -16.62
C ALA A 794 0.87 -24.66 -15.54
N GLY A 795 -0.04 -24.33 -14.61
CA GLY A 795 -0.37 -25.18 -13.46
C GLY A 795 0.69 -25.19 -12.36
N GLU A 796 1.54 -24.18 -12.33
CA GLU A 796 2.70 -24.07 -11.43
C GLU A 796 2.49 -23.04 -10.31
N LEU A 797 1.34 -22.35 -10.30
CA LEU A 797 1.07 -21.32 -9.31
C LEU A 797 0.83 -21.93 -7.92
N ASP A 798 1.70 -21.56 -6.98
CA ASP A 798 1.50 -21.85 -5.56
C ASP A 798 0.53 -20.83 -4.94
N LEU A 799 -0.62 -21.32 -4.52
CA LEU A 799 -1.73 -20.55 -3.96
C LEU A 799 -1.63 -20.37 -2.43
N THR A 800 -0.49 -20.71 -1.81
CA THR A 800 -0.27 -20.48 -0.37
C THR A 800 -0.37 -19.00 -0.06
N MET A 801 -1.26 -18.65 0.88
CA MET A 801 -1.53 -17.27 1.28
C MET A 801 -0.75 -16.86 2.52
N GLY A 802 -0.47 -15.55 2.64
CA GLY A 802 0.09 -14.95 3.85
C GLY A 802 1.56 -15.26 4.12
N GLY A 803 2.04 -14.79 5.26
CA GLY A 803 3.40 -15.03 5.74
C GLY A 803 4.45 -14.03 5.25
N PRO A 804 5.71 -14.18 5.67
CA PRO A 804 6.77 -13.22 5.36
C PRO A 804 6.96 -12.97 3.87
N SER A 805 7.36 -11.74 3.52
CA SER A 805 7.64 -11.37 2.13
C SER A 805 8.80 -12.17 1.56
N ILE A 806 8.66 -12.59 0.31
CA ILE A 806 9.64 -13.40 -0.40
C ILE A 806 10.77 -12.47 -0.87
N PRO A 807 12.04 -12.77 -0.55
CA PRO A 807 13.17 -12.00 -1.07
C PRO A 807 13.15 -11.95 -2.61
N ILE A 808 13.44 -10.79 -3.18
CA ILE A 808 13.48 -10.61 -4.65
C ILE A 808 14.49 -11.51 -5.36
N SER A 809 15.54 -11.94 -4.65
CA SER A 809 16.55 -12.88 -5.13
C SER A 809 16.01 -14.30 -5.33
N ASN A 810 14.85 -14.63 -4.75
CA ASN A 810 14.20 -15.93 -4.93
C ASN A 810 13.35 -15.93 -6.22
N GLU A 811 14.01 -15.85 -7.38
CA GLU A 811 13.35 -15.83 -8.69
C GLU A 811 12.61 -17.14 -9.02
N ILE A 812 12.94 -18.24 -8.35
CA ILE A 812 12.32 -19.55 -8.57
C ILE A 812 10.99 -19.75 -7.83
N SER A 813 10.63 -18.84 -6.93
CA SER A 813 9.36 -18.92 -6.21
C SER A 813 8.18 -18.98 -7.17
N ARG A 814 7.22 -19.87 -6.90
CA ARG A 814 5.97 -20.04 -7.66
C ARG A 814 4.77 -19.39 -6.97
N ARG A 815 4.94 -18.77 -5.81
CA ARG A 815 3.87 -18.08 -5.10
C ARG A 815 3.40 -16.84 -5.88
N ARG A 816 2.21 -16.38 -5.54
CA ARG A 816 1.63 -15.17 -6.13
C ARG A 816 2.57 -13.97 -5.95
N SER A 817 2.64 -13.14 -6.96
CA SER A 817 3.53 -11.97 -7.05
C SER A 817 3.32 -10.94 -5.94
N LEU A 818 2.14 -10.92 -5.34
CA LEU A 818 1.80 -10.10 -4.17
C LEU A 818 2.77 -10.31 -2.99
N TYR A 819 3.32 -11.52 -2.85
CA TYR A 819 4.13 -11.91 -1.69
C TYR A 819 5.63 -11.62 -1.84
N PHE A 820 6.09 -11.11 -2.97
CA PHE A 820 7.46 -10.60 -3.06
C PHE A 820 7.64 -9.32 -2.25
N VAL A 821 8.87 -9.08 -1.77
CA VAL A 821 9.26 -7.79 -1.20
C VAL A 821 8.89 -6.68 -2.18
N HIS A 822 8.11 -5.71 -1.70
CA HIS A 822 7.72 -4.53 -2.44
C HIS A 822 8.42 -3.31 -1.85
N SER A 823 9.37 -2.74 -2.58
CA SER A 823 10.29 -1.70 -2.10
C SER A 823 10.60 -0.70 -3.21
N ASN A 824 10.98 0.51 -2.81
CA ASN A 824 11.45 1.54 -3.76
C ASN A 824 12.91 1.31 -4.21
N VAL A 825 13.67 0.48 -3.51
CA VAL A 825 15.11 0.26 -3.76
C VAL A 825 15.35 -1.07 -4.43
N GLU A 826 14.59 -2.08 -4.05
CA GLU A 826 14.74 -3.44 -4.53
C GLU A 826 13.50 -3.86 -5.32
N HIS A 827 13.70 -4.26 -6.57
CA HIS A 827 12.63 -4.68 -7.47
C HIS A 827 12.83 -6.12 -7.93
N GLN A 828 11.76 -6.91 -7.91
CA GLN A 828 11.76 -8.21 -8.55
C GLN A 828 11.88 -8.02 -10.07
N LYS A 829 12.88 -8.65 -10.68
CA LYS A 829 13.34 -8.40 -12.04
C LYS A 829 12.26 -8.53 -13.12
N PHE A 830 11.40 -9.56 -13.04
CA PHE A 830 10.32 -9.74 -14.00
C PHE A 830 9.21 -8.69 -13.81
N LEU A 831 8.84 -8.40 -12.55
CA LEU A 831 7.77 -7.46 -12.26
C LEU A 831 8.14 -6.02 -12.69
N SER A 832 9.40 -5.62 -12.52
CA SER A 832 9.86 -4.27 -12.89
C SER A 832 9.78 -3.97 -14.39
N MET A 833 9.67 -5.01 -15.25
CA MET A 833 9.52 -4.85 -16.70
C MET A 833 8.08 -4.55 -17.13
N PHE A 834 7.08 -4.78 -16.27
CA PHE A 834 5.64 -4.67 -16.57
C PHE A 834 4.92 -3.61 -15.72
N ASP A 835 5.52 -2.45 -15.50
CA ASP A 835 4.92 -1.34 -14.77
C ASP A 835 4.49 -1.73 -13.33
N ASP A 836 5.44 -2.20 -12.53
CA ASP A 836 5.21 -2.44 -11.12
C ASP A 836 4.87 -1.13 -10.39
N ALA A 837 4.08 -1.21 -9.32
CA ALA A 837 3.67 0.00 -8.61
C ALA A 837 4.87 0.68 -7.96
N SER A 838 5.02 1.99 -8.20
CA SER A 838 5.99 2.80 -7.48
C SER A 838 5.54 3.01 -6.03
N VAL A 839 6.43 2.81 -5.08
CA VAL A 839 6.15 3.12 -3.67
C VAL A 839 6.00 4.62 -3.44
N LEU A 840 6.64 5.44 -4.27
CA LEU A 840 6.65 6.90 -4.11
C LEU A 840 5.48 7.58 -4.83
N ASP A 841 5.00 7.01 -5.95
CA ASP A 841 3.92 7.56 -6.78
C ASP A 841 2.90 6.47 -7.14
N CYS A 842 2.23 5.93 -6.12
CA CYS A 842 1.47 4.69 -6.20
C CYS A 842 -0.03 4.86 -6.42
N TYR A 843 -0.58 6.07 -6.32
CA TYR A 843 -2.03 6.30 -6.46
C TYR A 843 -2.54 5.98 -7.88
N ARG A 844 -1.68 6.16 -8.88
CA ARG A 844 -1.95 5.78 -10.26
C ARG A 844 -0.72 5.08 -10.82
N ARG A 845 -0.91 3.84 -11.30
CA ARG A 845 0.15 3.13 -12.01
C ARG A 845 0.39 3.76 -13.38
N SER A 846 1.64 3.82 -13.78
CA SER A 846 1.98 4.10 -15.18
C SER A 846 1.53 2.93 -16.05
N GLU A 847 1.17 3.21 -17.29
CA GLU A 847 0.94 2.21 -18.33
C GLU A 847 1.95 2.48 -19.45
N SER A 848 2.85 1.55 -19.66
CA SER A 848 3.83 1.64 -20.73
C SER A 848 3.67 0.49 -21.73
N ILE A 849 3.95 0.79 -23.00
CA ILE A 849 4.07 -0.22 -24.06
C ILE A 849 5.48 -0.10 -24.59
N ILE A 850 6.39 -0.88 -24.01
CA ILE A 850 7.81 -0.82 -24.34
C ILE A 850 8.30 -2.17 -24.88
N PRO A 851 9.27 -2.19 -25.81
CA PRO A 851 9.81 -3.45 -26.38
C PRO A 851 10.35 -4.42 -25.31
N GLN A 852 10.81 -3.92 -24.17
CA GLN A 852 11.33 -4.71 -23.07
C GLN A 852 10.29 -5.70 -22.49
N GLN A 853 9.01 -5.35 -22.52
CA GLN A 853 7.93 -6.24 -22.06
C GLN A 853 7.78 -7.45 -22.99
N ALA A 854 7.78 -7.23 -24.29
CA ALA A 854 7.77 -8.29 -25.28
C ALA A 854 9.04 -9.17 -25.19
N LEU A 855 10.22 -8.54 -25.03
CA LEU A 855 11.47 -9.27 -24.85
C LEU A 855 11.48 -10.09 -23.55
N ALA A 856 10.83 -9.62 -22.50
CA ALA A 856 10.73 -10.37 -21.25
C ALA A 856 9.86 -11.62 -21.42
N LEU A 857 8.74 -11.56 -22.16
CA LEU A 857 7.90 -12.71 -22.47
C LEU A 857 8.57 -13.69 -23.47
N GLU A 858 9.42 -13.18 -24.36
CA GLU A 858 10.16 -14.00 -25.33
C GLU A 858 11.37 -14.72 -24.71
N ASN A 859 12.15 -14.02 -23.88
CA ASN A 859 13.50 -14.44 -23.52
C ASN A 859 13.70 -14.78 -22.05
N SER A 860 12.74 -14.44 -21.12
CA SER A 860 12.98 -14.76 -19.73
C SER A 860 12.92 -16.28 -19.49
N PRO A 861 13.77 -16.81 -18.60
CA PRO A 861 13.72 -18.24 -18.23
C PRO A 861 12.34 -18.66 -17.75
N LEU A 862 11.66 -17.80 -16.98
CA LEU A 862 10.30 -18.04 -16.48
C LEU A 862 9.30 -18.21 -17.62
N ALA A 863 9.24 -17.28 -18.59
CA ALA A 863 8.28 -17.34 -19.68
C ALA A 863 8.53 -18.56 -20.58
N ASN A 864 9.79 -18.88 -20.87
CA ASN A 864 10.17 -20.06 -21.64
C ASN A 864 9.72 -21.37 -20.96
N GLU A 865 10.06 -21.53 -19.67
CA GLU A 865 9.63 -22.70 -18.89
C GLU A 865 8.11 -22.82 -18.83
N MET A 866 7.39 -21.71 -18.63
CA MET A 866 5.92 -21.72 -18.58
C MET A 866 5.33 -22.05 -19.95
N ALA A 867 5.88 -21.57 -21.05
CA ALA A 867 5.42 -21.93 -22.40
C ALA A 867 5.54 -23.43 -22.66
N GLU A 868 6.63 -24.09 -22.27
CA GLU A 868 6.80 -25.54 -22.36
C GLU A 868 5.72 -26.29 -21.54
N LYS A 869 5.48 -25.85 -20.28
CA LYS A 869 4.49 -26.49 -19.40
C LYS A 869 3.05 -26.27 -19.88
N ILE A 870 2.70 -25.07 -20.36
CA ILE A 870 1.40 -24.78 -20.95
C ILE A 870 1.19 -25.69 -22.18
N THR A 871 2.18 -25.80 -23.09
CA THR A 871 2.13 -26.68 -24.25
C THR A 871 1.90 -28.13 -23.82
N GLY A 872 2.65 -28.61 -22.83
CA GLY A 872 2.50 -29.95 -22.30
C GLY A 872 1.08 -30.23 -21.76
N ARG A 873 0.48 -29.29 -21.06
CA ARG A 873 -0.90 -29.40 -20.54
C ARG A 873 -1.94 -29.43 -21.66
N ILE A 874 -1.79 -28.57 -22.67
CA ILE A 874 -2.69 -28.58 -23.84
C ILE A 874 -2.62 -29.94 -24.52
N MET A 875 -1.41 -30.46 -24.78
CA MET A 875 -1.19 -31.73 -25.46
C MET A 875 -1.69 -32.96 -24.67
N ALA A 876 -1.61 -32.90 -23.32
CA ALA A 876 -2.08 -34.00 -22.47
C ALA A 876 -3.60 -34.25 -22.56
N GLY A 877 -4.37 -33.23 -22.95
CA GLY A 877 -5.83 -33.33 -23.17
C GLY A 877 -6.26 -33.76 -24.57
N MET A 878 -5.31 -34.02 -25.48
CA MET A 878 -5.60 -34.22 -26.92
C MET A 878 -5.25 -35.65 -27.40
N THR A 879 -6.19 -36.33 -28.05
CA THR A 879 -5.96 -37.61 -28.73
C THR A 879 -6.93 -37.79 -29.93
N PRO A 880 -6.44 -37.89 -31.17
CA PRO A 880 -5.04 -37.80 -31.66
C PRO A 880 -4.53 -36.34 -31.69
N LEU A 881 -3.20 -36.20 -31.81
CA LEU A 881 -2.53 -34.90 -31.92
C LEU A 881 -2.74 -34.28 -33.31
N ASP A 882 -3.79 -33.45 -33.46
CA ASP A 882 -4.05 -32.65 -34.66
C ASP A 882 -3.61 -31.18 -34.45
N ASP A 883 -2.87 -30.64 -35.41
CA ASP A 883 -2.36 -29.26 -35.32
C ASP A 883 -3.47 -28.23 -35.36
N HIS A 884 -4.59 -28.49 -36.07
CA HIS A 884 -5.77 -27.62 -36.11
C HIS A 884 -6.41 -27.53 -34.70
N GLU A 885 -6.66 -28.66 -34.07
CA GLU A 885 -7.19 -28.74 -32.70
C GLU A 885 -6.22 -28.12 -31.69
N PHE A 886 -4.90 -28.36 -31.87
CA PHE A 886 -3.89 -27.70 -31.01
C PHE A 886 -3.98 -26.19 -31.08
N ILE A 887 -4.08 -25.60 -32.28
CA ILE A 887 -4.18 -24.14 -32.45
C ILE A 887 -5.42 -23.62 -31.74
N GLN A 888 -6.58 -24.23 -31.92
CA GLN A 888 -7.81 -23.84 -31.25
C GLN A 888 -7.67 -23.90 -29.72
N CYS A 889 -7.16 -25.02 -29.21
CA CYS A 889 -6.92 -25.19 -27.78
C CYS A 889 -5.90 -24.16 -27.22
N ALA A 890 -4.83 -23.84 -27.94
CA ALA A 890 -3.83 -22.89 -27.55
C ALA A 890 -4.41 -21.45 -27.44
N PHE A 891 -5.18 -21.02 -28.45
CA PHE A 891 -5.87 -19.73 -28.43
C PHE A 891 -6.89 -19.65 -27.28
N MET A 892 -7.67 -20.71 -27.08
CA MET A 892 -8.66 -20.78 -26.01
C MET A 892 -8.00 -20.77 -24.63
N THR A 893 -6.90 -21.48 -24.44
CA THR A 893 -6.19 -21.56 -23.15
C THR A 893 -5.50 -20.25 -22.83
N VAL A 894 -4.74 -19.67 -23.76
CA VAL A 894 -3.90 -18.51 -23.50
C VAL A 894 -4.70 -17.21 -23.58
N LEU A 895 -5.57 -17.04 -24.57
CA LEU A 895 -6.25 -15.79 -24.88
C LEU A 895 -7.75 -15.80 -24.56
N ASN A 896 -8.34 -16.98 -24.34
CA ASN A 896 -9.80 -17.19 -24.23
C ASN A 896 -10.58 -16.68 -25.46
N VAL A 897 -10.01 -16.83 -26.66
CA VAL A 897 -10.65 -16.50 -27.95
C VAL A 897 -10.56 -17.68 -28.92
N VAL A 898 -11.49 -17.77 -29.85
CA VAL A 898 -11.40 -18.68 -30.99
C VAL A 898 -10.62 -17.98 -32.10
N PRO A 899 -9.57 -18.57 -32.67
CA PRO A 899 -8.87 -17.97 -33.77
C PRO A 899 -9.78 -17.74 -34.97
N SER A 900 -9.60 -16.64 -35.67
CA SER A 900 -10.20 -16.45 -36.97
C SER A 900 -9.58 -17.42 -38.01
N VAL A 901 -10.29 -17.66 -39.13
CA VAL A 901 -9.78 -18.50 -40.24
C VAL A 901 -8.41 -17.97 -40.75
N ALA A 902 -8.23 -16.64 -40.75
CA ALA A 902 -6.98 -16.05 -41.19
C ALA A 902 -5.84 -16.28 -40.18
N GLU A 903 -6.09 -16.12 -38.89
CA GLU A 903 -5.12 -16.39 -37.81
C GLU A 903 -4.72 -17.86 -37.79
N GLU A 904 -5.70 -18.78 -37.89
CA GLU A 904 -5.46 -20.20 -37.91
C GLU A 904 -4.60 -20.60 -39.12
N SER A 905 -4.93 -20.12 -40.32
CA SER A 905 -4.13 -20.35 -41.55
C SER A 905 -2.71 -19.83 -41.42
N THR A 906 -2.53 -18.65 -40.79
CA THR A 906 -1.22 -18.04 -40.54
C THR A 906 -0.38 -18.92 -39.60
N VAL A 907 -0.99 -19.36 -38.47
CA VAL A 907 -0.32 -20.18 -37.48
C VAL A 907 0.03 -21.55 -38.06
N MET A 908 -0.89 -22.19 -38.83
CA MET A 908 -0.60 -23.45 -39.54
C MET A 908 0.61 -23.34 -40.47
N THR A 909 0.75 -22.22 -41.20
CA THR A 909 1.88 -21.97 -42.06
C THR A 909 3.16 -21.80 -41.23
N ALA A 910 3.13 -20.99 -40.17
CA ALA A 910 4.25 -20.80 -39.26
C ALA A 910 4.70 -22.12 -38.61
N MET A 911 3.75 -22.98 -38.21
CA MET A 911 4.08 -24.30 -37.66
C MET A 911 4.84 -25.18 -38.67
N ARG A 912 4.43 -25.23 -39.92
CA ARG A 912 5.14 -25.98 -40.97
C ARG A 912 6.57 -25.46 -41.18
N ASP A 913 6.75 -24.15 -41.23
CA ASP A 913 8.05 -23.52 -41.48
C ASP A 913 8.98 -23.75 -40.29
N LEU A 914 8.48 -23.55 -39.06
CA LEU A 914 9.23 -23.79 -37.81
C LEU A 914 9.61 -25.29 -37.69
N ALA A 915 8.72 -26.21 -37.97
CA ALA A 915 9.02 -27.65 -37.94
C ALA A 915 10.09 -28.03 -38.96
N ALA A 916 10.03 -27.46 -40.18
CA ALA A 916 11.05 -27.66 -41.19
C ALA A 916 12.43 -27.12 -40.74
N ALA A 917 12.46 -25.92 -40.17
CA ALA A 917 13.68 -25.32 -39.61
C ALA A 917 14.24 -26.14 -38.43
N ALA A 918 13.38 -26.65 -37.55
CA ALA A 918 13.78 -27.46 -36.41
C ALA A 918 14.37 -28.82 -36.87
N ARG A 919 13.80 -29.44 -37.92
CA ARG A 919 14.35 -30.67 -38.53
C ARG A 919 15.71 -30.42 -39.18
N LEU A 920 15.89 -29.28 -39.88
CA LEU A 920 17.19 -28.88 -40.47
C LEU A 920 18.24 -28.65 -39.37
N ALA A 921 17.82 -28.12 -38.23
CA ALA A 921 18.67 -27.91 -37.05
C ALA A 921 18.88 -29.16 -36.20
N GLN A 922 18.38 -30.33 -36.67
CA GLN A 922 18.47 -31.63 -36.00
C GLN A 922 17.96 -31.61 -34.55
N ARG A 923 16.89 -30.83 -34.26
CA ARG A 923 16.27 -30.84 -32.94
C ARG A 923 15.65 -32.18 -32.60
N PRO A 924 15.73 -32.64 -31.32
CA PRO A 924 15.21 -33.96 -30.93
C PRO A 924 13.68 -34.11 -31.10
N ASN A 925 12.93 -33.01 -30.94
CA ASN A 925 11.46 -33.01 -31.02
C ASN A 925 10.95 -31.80 -31.84
N PRO A 926 11.09 -31.79 -33.18
CA PRO A 926 10.75 -30.66 -34.03
C PRO A 926 9.29 -30.19 -33.90
N GLU A 927 8.33 -31.12 -33.80
CA GLU A 927 6.90 -30.84 -33.68
C GLU A 927 6.57 -30.24 -32.29
N GLY A 928 7.13 -30.81 -31.20
CA GLY A 928 6.96 -30.32 -29.86
C GLY A 928 7.58 -28.93 -29.67
N ASP A 929 8.81 -28.74 -30.16
CA ASP A 929 9.50 -27.45 -30.13
C ASP A 929 8.69 -26.37 -30.87
N THR A 930 8.09 -26.73 -32.02
CA THR A 930 7.23 -25.85 -32.79
C THR A 930 6.00 -25.41 -32.01
N ARG A 931 5.30 -26.33 -31.33
CA ARG A 931 4.11 -26.05 -30.54
C ARG A 931 4.45 -25.13 -29.36
N VAL A 932 5.60 -25.33 -28.70
CA VAL A 932 6.11 -24.41 -27.66
C VAL A 932 6.29 -23.00 -28.21
N ARG A 933 6.84 -22.87 -29.43
CA ARG A 933 7.04 -21.55 -30.06
C ARG A 933 5.71 -20.84 -30.38
N ILE A 934 4.67 -21.59 -30.77
CA ILE A 934 3.33 -21.03 -30.98
C ILE A 934 2.75 -20.52 -29.64
N VAL A 935 2.81 -21.32 -28.58
CA VAL A 935 2.35 -20.86 -27.25
C VAL A 935 3.13 -19.63 -26.81
N GLN A 936 4.45 -19.58 -27.01
CA GLN A 936 5.29 -18.43 -26.71
C GLN A 936 4.86 -17.18 -27.49
N ALA A 937 4.54 -17.32 -28.78
CA ALA A 937 4.01 -16.24 -29.60
C ALA A 937 2.65 -15.74 -29.08
N LEU A 938 1.77 -16.64 -28.63
CA LEU A 938 0.49 -16.27 -28.03
C LEU A 938 0.66 -15.57 -26.68
N LEU A 939 1.66 -15.93 -25.86
CA LEU A 939 1.99 -15.21 -24.63
C LEU A 939 2.51 -13.77 -24.91
N ASN A 940 3.08 -13.54 -26.09
CA ASN A 940 3.46 -12.20 -26.58
C ASN A 940 2.32 -11.46 -27.30
N HIS A 941 1.17 -12.10 -27.49
CA HIS A 941 0.03 -11.47 -28.15
C HIS A 941 -0.52 -10.32 -27.28
N HIS A 942 -0.98 -9.26 -27.92
CA HIS A 942 -1.55 -8.10 -27.22
C HIS A 942 -2.71 -8.49 -26.26
N ASP A 943 -3.54 -9.45 -26.66
CA ASP A 943 -4.67 -9.92 -25.87
C ASP A 943 -4.27 -10.72 -24.63
N PHE A 944 -3.05 -11.26 -24.59
CA PHE A 944 -2.55 -11.90 -23.38
C PHE A 944 -2.33 -10.89 -22.26
N VAL A 945 -1.74 -9.74 -22.58
CA VAL A 945 -1.38 -8.69 -21.60
C VAL A 945 -2.45 -7.60 -21.45
N THR A 946 -3.62 -7.79 -22.03
CA THR A 946 -4.73 -6.81 -21.99
C THR A 946 -6.03 -7.48 -21.54
N VAL A 947 -6.72 -6.84 -20.63
CA VAL A 947 -8.09 -7.17 -20.23
C VAL A 947 -9.03 -6.42 -21.18
N ARG A 948 -9.76 -7.15 -22.01
CA ARG A 948 -10.69 -6.57 -23.00
C ARG A 948 -12.13 -6.52 -22.51
#